data_af450eb0c5323941719f360a1dfa294b
#
_entry.id   af450eb0c5323941719f360a1dfa294b
#
_cell.length_a   1.000
_cell.length_b   1.000
_cell.length_c   1.000
_cell.angle_alpha   90.00
_cell.angle_beta   90.00
_cell.angle_gamma   90.00
#
_symmetry.space_group_name_H-M   'P 1'
#
loop_
_entity.id
_entity.type
_entity.pdbx_description
1 polymer ?
#
loop_
_entity_poly.entity_id
_entity_poly.type
_entity_poly.pdbx_seq_one_letter_code
_entity_poly.pdbx_strand_id
1 'polypeptide(L)'
;MNKKVLFIILGAIALISVGFGTYYYFASEDKTTTLTKIERDWIENNKQNLIDLGFSNDIPVLNYIGEGLVFDFFEALEINTGLKFNRISYSYNNEITEAYSFKMVKNLSDNQVQIYEDDYVLLTNKKAEYNNLNELKDLKIGVLETDYTEVTTYLNNCSDCSIKTFKTMTDLINNIVGTDTINSSLDAIIAPQLLTLEYVLNDKLYSSYVINDIHINYVITLGETEKLNNIIKKYYKKWSNDNFETSFNEYFSNAYFDFSNTDQNSIASFRGKRYVYGYIENAPYDTEISGNLYGTNKAILDKFAEVANIEIVYKKYDSIAALQKAFAAGKIDIFYNTTNKTAYDLDGFLSNEAYKSRIAIISNKDVTYNINSITALKGKELAVLKNSDISSLLSKVAKTTEYQSFKELLKSDADLIAIDFNSYEYYLKDELKSYKLEYIHEFENGYGYTMKSVANNTVFNEYLNFYLETISQNEEIGKGINKINSKINQKTIIKSILFVSGLILVFGSSIVLTSQINKSKKPSVSFKKSEKIKYMDMLTSLKNRNYLNDNIDKWEESQVYPQAIIIIDLNNIAYINDNYGHNAGDEEIKEAANVLIKNQVINSDIVRTNGNEFLIYLVGYDEKQIASYIKKLNKDFKDLSHGFGAAIGYSMITDEIKTIDDAVNEATLDMRNNKEELNN
;
A
#
# COMPACT_ATOMS: atom_id res chain seq x y z
N MET A 1 -41.42 -26.46 4.96
CA MET A 1 -41.05 -25.04 5.22
C MET A 1 -42.11 -24.16 4.58
N ASN A 2 -42.76 -23.28 5.33
CA ASN A 2 -43.85 -22.43 4.84
C ASN A 2 -43.27 -21.46 3.80
N LYS A 3 -43.84 -21.40 2.57
CA LYS A 3 -43.34 -20.54 1.47
C LYS A 3 -43.10 -19.09 1.92
N LYS A 4 -43.87 -18.59 2.90
CA LYS A 4 -43.69 -17.25 3.49
C LYS A 4 -42.38 -17.11 4.25
N VAL A 5 -41.87 -18.15 4.95
CA VAL A 5 -40.59 -18.10 5.70
C VAL A 5 -39.41 -18.15 4.73
N LEU A 6 -39.54 -18.93 3.63
CA LEU A 6 -38.50 -18.97 2.58
C LEU A 6 -38.39 -17.59 1.87
N PHE A 7 -39.52 -16.94 1.60
CA PHE A 7 -39.54 -15.59 1.01
C PHE A 7 -38.93 -14.51 1.94
N ILE A 8 -39.15 -14.64 3.27
CA ILE A 8 -38.55 -13.72 4.25
C ILE A 8 -37.03 -13.92 4.33
N ILE A 9 -36.54 -15.16 4.30
CA ILE A 9 -35.11 -15.46 4.31
C ILE A 9 -34.42 -15.00 3.02
N LEU A 10 -35.04 -15.28 1.85
CA LEU A 10 -34.53 -14.81 0.56
C LEU A 10 -34.58 -13.28 0.46
N GLY A 11 -35.58 -12.63 1.00
CA GLY A 11 -35.69 -11.17 1.09
C GLY A 11 -34.61 -10.55 2.01
N ALA A 12 -34.32 -11.19 3.14
CA ALA A 12 -33.25 -10.76 4.03
C ALA A 12 -31.87 -10.92 3.41
N ILE A 13 -31.62 -12.00 2.68
CA ILE A 13 -30.36 -12.22 1.95
C ILE A 13 -30.21 -11.23 0.80
N ALA A 14 -31.27 -10.94 0.06
CA ALA A 14 -31.29 -9.93 -1.00
C ALA A 14 -31.05 -8.51 -0.45
N LEU A 15 -31.65 -8.17 0.71
CA LEU A 15 -31.41 -6.88 1.37
C LEU A 15 -29.97 -6.74 1.91
N ILE A 16 -29.38 -7.81 2.41
CA ILE A 16 -27.98 -7.81 2.86
C ILE A 16 -27.03 -7.68 1.65
N SER A 17 -27.30 -8.36 0.54
CA SER A 17 -26.46 -8.25 -0.67
C SER A 17 -26.59 -6.88 -1.36
N VAL A 18 -27.78 -6.28 -1.37
CA VAL A 18 -27.99 -4.91 -1.87
C VAL A 18 -27.34 -3.90 -0.92
N GLY A 19 -27.44 -4.07 0.39
CA GLY A 19 -26.77 -3.21 1.38
C GLY A 19 -25.25 -3.26 1.30
N PHE A 20 -24.66 -4.44 1.03
CA PHE A 20 -23.22 -4.57 0.78
C PHE A 20 -22.81 -3.97 -0.57
N GLY A 21 -23.61 -4.16 -1.62
CA GLY A 21 -23.34 -3.58 -2.95
C GLY A 21 -23.40 -2.06 -2.95
N THR A 22 -24.39 -1.47 -2.29
CA THR A 22 -24.51 -0.01 -2.14
C THR A 22 -23.44 0.56 -1.22
N TYR A 23 -23.09 -0.11 -0.13
CA TYR A 23 -21.96 0.31 0.72
C TYR A 23 -20.64 0.36 -0.05
N TYR A 24 -20.35 -0.66 -0.90
CA TYR A 24 -19.15 -0.69 -1.74
C TYR A 24 -19.18 0.40 -2.82
N TYR A 25 -20.34 0.66 -3.42
CA TYR A 25 -20.48 1.68 -4.46
C TYR A 25 -20.32 3.11 -3.90
N PHE A 26 -20.92 3.41 -2.74
CA PHE A 26 -20.78 4.74 -2.10
C PHE A 26 -19.49 4.95 -1.32
N ALA A 27 -18.77 3.89 -0.94
CA ALA A 27 -17.45 4.00 -0.31
C ALA A 27 -16.32 4.30 -1.32
N SER A 28 -16.58 4.21 -2.63
CA SER A 28 -15.56 4.35 -3.68
C SER A 28 -15.50 5.75 -4.33
N GLU A 29 -16.45 6.65 -4.10
CA GLU A 29 -16.35 8.02 -4.62
C GLU A 29 -15.58 8.92 -3.64
N ASP A 30 -14.33 9.21 -3.97
CA ASP A 30 -13.52 10.20 -3.27
C ASP A 30 -13.96 11.62 -3.71
N LYS A 31 -14.86 12.22 -2.92
CA LYS A 31 -15.38 13.58 -3.17
C LYS A 31 -14.31 14.67 -3.27
N THR A 32 -13.07 14.37 -2.81
CA THR A 32 -11.94 15.31 -2.88
C THR A 32 -11.39 15.52 -4.30
N THR A 33 -11.81 14.69 -5.26
CA THR A 33 -11.37 14.77 -6.67
C THR A 33 -12.32 15.55 -7.59
N THR A 34 -13.48 15.98 -7.10
CA THR A 34 -14.43 16.72 -7.91
C THR A 34 -14.08 18.21 -8.00
N LEU A 35 -14.19 18.78 -9.20
CA LEU A 35 -13.98 20.21 -9.41
C LEU A 35 -15.15 21.02 -8.85
N THR A 36 -14.84 22.09 -8.12
CA THR A 36 -15.81 23.10 -7.69
C THR A 36 -16.33 23.93 -8.86
N LYS A 37 -17.44 24.64 -8.68
CA LYS A 37 -17.96 25.58 -9.70
C LYS A 37 -16.91 26.64 -10.06
N ILE A 38 -16.21 27.18 -9.06
CA ILE A 38 -15.18 28.20 -9.24
C ILE A 38 -14.03 27.69 -10.12
N GLU A 39 -13.60 26.45 -9.93
CA GLU A 39 -12.55 25.81 -10.75
C GLU A 39 -13.03 25.56 -12.17
N ARG A 40 -14.29 25.11 -12.35
CA ARG A 40 -14.89 24.95 -13.69
C ARG A 40 -15.00 26.27 -14.44
N ASP A 41 -15.49 27.32 -13.77
CA ASP A 41 -15.60 28.67 -14.35
C ASP A 41 -14.21 29.22 -14.70
N TRP A 42 -13.19 28.93 -13.88
CA TRP A 42 -11.81 29.32 -14.17
C TRP A 42 -11.29 28.62 -15.42
N ILE A 43 -11.54 27.31 -15.56
CA ILE A 43 -11.17 26.53 -16.76
C ILE A 43 -11.80 27.17 -18.00
N GLU A 44 -13.12 27.40 -17.99
CA GLU A 44 -13.84 28.00 -19.15
C GLU A 44 -13.22 29.33 -19.57
N ASN A 45 -12.85 30.19 -18.61
CA ASN A 45 -12.27 31.49 -18.89
C ASN A 45 -10.81 31.46 -19.34
N ASN A 46 -10.12 30.32 -19.18
CA ASN A 46 -8.68 30.22 -19.48
C ASN A 46 -8.33 29.23 -20.58
N LYS A 47 -9.30 28.58 -21.23
CA LYS A 47 -9.07 27.61 -22.34
C LYS A 47 -8.27 28.17 -23.53
N GLN A 48 -8.28 29.48 -23.74
CA GLN A 48 -7.53 30.11 -24.82
C GLN A 48 -6.13 30.57 -24.39
N ASN A 49 -5.83 30.54 -23.09
CA ASN A 49 -4.56 30.96 -22.55
C ASN A 49 -3.56 29.78 -22.67
N LEU A 50 -2.35 30.09 -23.11
CA LEU A 50 -1.28 29.13 -23.11
C LEU A 50 -0.52 29.20 -21.76
N ILE A 51 -0.36 28.07 -21.10
CA ILE A 51 0.30 27.95 -19.80
C ILE A 51 1.67 27.37 -20.04
N ASP A 52 2.73 28.11 -19.74
CA ASP A 52 4.08 27.61 -19.84
C ASP A 52 4.38 26.56 -18.78
N LEU A 53 4.94 25.42 -19.20
CA LEU A 53 5.26 24.27 -18.40
C LEU A 53 6.66 23.78 -18.71
N GLY A 54 7.61 23.98 -17.80
CA GLY A 54 8.96 23.47 -17.92
C GLY A 54 9.00 21.95 -17.67
N PHE A 55 9.63 21.22 -18.58
CA PHE A 55 9.65 19.75 -18.55
C PHE A 55 11.07 19.21 -18.59
N SER A 56 11.52 18.49 -17.54
CA SER A 56 12.69 17.62 -17.66
C SER A 56 12.35 16.50 -18.64
N ASN A 57 13.07 16.40 -19.76
CA ASN A 57 12.71 15.56 -20.92
C ASN A 57 13.70 14.41 -21.16
N ASP A 58 14.45 14.03 -20.16
CA ASP A 58 15.50 13.01 -20.18
C ASP A 58 15.45 12.08 -18.95
N ILE A 59 14.24 11.87 -18.42
CA ILE A 59 13.98 10.98 -17.28
C ILE A 59 13.21 9.77 -17.79
N PRO A 60 13.86 8.60 -17.96
CA PRO A 60 13.19 7.39 -18.45
C PRO A 60 11.90 7.08 -17.66
N VAL A 61 10.91 6.50 -18.34
CA VAL A 61 9.59 6.14 -17.81
C VAL A 61 8.70 7.35 -17.52
N LEU A 62 9.22 8.38 -16.87
CA LEU A 62 8.40 9.52 -16.42
C LEU A 62 8.20 10.59 -17.49
N ASN A 63 9.28 11.01 -18.13
CA ASN A 63 9.26 11.88 -19.31
C ASN A 63 10.59 11.76 -20.08
N TYR A 64 10.59 11.05 -21.17
CA TYR A 64 11.78 10.77 -22.00
C TYR A 64 11.47 11.05 -23.45
N ILE A 65 12.18 12.05 -24.03
CA ILE A 65 12.05 12.47 -25.45
C ILE A 65 10.58 12.78 -25.85
N GLY A 66 9.81 13.42 -24.92
CA GLY A 66 8.45 13.86 -25.20
C GLY A 66 7.38 12.79 -25.01
N GLU A 67 7.74 11.65 -24.45
CA GLU A 67 6.83 10.56 -24.09
C GLU A 67 7.05 10.20 -22.62
N GLY A 68 6.05 9.63 -21.95
CA GLY A 68 6.16 9.19 -20.56
C GLY A 68 4.93 9.48 -19.73
N LEU A 69 4.91 8.92 -18.54
CA LEU A 69 3.79 8.96 -17.61
C LEU A 69 3.31 10.39 -17.31
N VAL A 70 4.23 11.35 -17.13
CA VAL A 70 3.87 12.74 -16.83
C VAL A 70 3.35 13.46 -18.07
N PHE A 71 3.84 13.09 -19.25
CA PHE A 71 3.33 13.59 -20.51
C PHE A 71 1.87 13.16 -20.70
N ASP A 72 1.56 11.88 -20.49
CA ASP A 72 0.19 11.34 -20.54
C ASP A 72 -0.76 12.03 -19.57
N PHE A 73 -0.30 12.30 -18.36
CA PHE A 73 -1.10 13.04 -17.39
C PHE A 73 -1.50 14.43 -17.89
N PHE A 74 -0.54 15.20 -18.42
CA PHE A 74 -0.85 16.54 -18.92
C PHE A 74 -1.70 16.49 -20.19
N GLU A 75 -1.50 15.49 -21.07
CA GLU A 75 -2.37 15.28 -22.24
C GLU A 75 -3.81 14.96 -21.80
N ALA A 76 -3.98 14.08 -20.82
CA ALA A 76 -5.29 13.77 -20.26
C ALA A 76 -5.93 15.00 -19.61
N LEU A 77 -5.15 15.83 -18.92
CA LEU A 77 -5.62 17.10 -18.32
C LEU A 77 -6.09 18.06 -19.41
N GLU A 78 -5.33 18.24 -20.51
CA GLU A 78 -5.71 19.06 -21.67
C GLU A 78 -7.00 18.57 -22.32
N ILE A 79 -7.11 17.26 -22.58
CA ILE A 79 -8.29 16.65 -23.20
C ILE A 79 -9.54 16.87 -22.34
N ASN A 80 -9.44 16.66 -21.03
CA ASN A 80 -10.58 16.72 -20.12
C ASN A 80 -11.00 18.15 -19.75
N THR A 81 -10.07 19.11 -19.77
CA THR A 81 -10.36 20.50 -19.38
C THR A 81 -10.43 21.49 -20.54
N GLY A 82 -9.75 21.17 -21.64
CA GLY A 82 -9.55 22.11 -22.76
C GLY A 82 -8.48 23.17 -22.46
N LEU A 83 -7.80 23.12 -21.33
CA LEU A 83 -6.61 23.94 -21.06
C LEU A 83 -5.49 23.60 -22.05
N LYS A 84 -4.55 24.51 -22.24
CA LYS A 84 -3.42 24.31 -23.17
C LYS A 84 -2.10 24.59 -22.46
N PHE A 85 -1.18 23.62 -22.52
CA PHE A 85 0.15 23.76 -21.94
C PHE A 85 1.21 23.86 -23.04
N ASN A 86 2.05 24.88 -22.95
CA ASN A 86 3.25 25.03 -23.76
C ASN A 86 4.39 24.32 -23.07
N ARG A 87 4.77 23.13 -23.54
CA ARG A 87 5.78 22.28 -22.94
C ARG A 87 7.17 22.72 -23.41
N ILE A 88 7.97 23.27 -22.50
CA ILE A 88 9.33 23.73 -22.73
C ILE A 88 10.30 22.67 -22.17
N SER A 89 11.09 22.06 -23.05
CA SER A 89 11.98 20.95 -22.70
C SER A 89 13.29 21.43 -22.07
N TYR A 90 13.66 20.79 -20.97
CA TYR A 90 14.91 20.98 -20.23
C TYR A 90 15.59 19.62 -20.00
N SER A 91 16.90 19.62 -19.84
CA SER A 91 17.58 18.47 -19.24
C SER A 91 17.34 18.46 -17.71
N TYR A 92 17.33 17.29 -17.09
CA TYR A 92 17.04 17.10 -15.65
C TYR A 92 17.94 17.95 -14.72
N ASN A 93 19.16 18.31 -15.18
CA ASN A 93 20.14 19.09 -14.46
C ASN A 93 20.08 20.60 -14.73
N ASN A 94 19.21 21.05 -15.61
CA ASN A 94 19.06 22.46 -15.92
C ASN A 94 18.08 23.13 -14.95
N GLU A 95 18.35 24.39 -14.64
CA GLU A 95 17.39 25.20 -13.90
C GLU A 95 16.18 25.50 -14.78
N ILE A 96 15.00 25.16 -14.28
CA ILE A 96 13.70 25.41 -14.93
C ILE A 96 13.13 26.71 -14.37
N THR A 97 12.86 27.66 -15.23
CA THR A 97 12.39 29.01 -14.86
C THR A 97 10.88 29.18 -14.84
N GLU A 98 10.15 28.25 -15.48
CA GLU A 98 8.69 28.27 -15.54
C GLU A 98 8.08 28.02 -14.15
N ALA A 99 7.00 28.75 -13.87
CA ALA A 99 6.26 28.65 -12.61
C ALA A 99 5.66 27.26 -12.39
N TYR A 100 5.24 26.60 -13.49
CA TYR A 100 4.80 25.21 -13.51
C TYR A 100 5.88 24.35 -14.14
N SER A 101 6.31 23.29 -13.46
CA SER A 101 7.39 22.47 -14.00
C SER A 101 7.35 21.03 -13.48
N PHE A 102 7.79 20.10 -14.33
CA PHE A 102 8.14 18.74 -13.92
C PHE A 102 9.66 18.65 -13.76
N LYS A 103 10.13 18.24 -12.59
CA LYS A 103 11.55 18.16 -12.25
C LYS A 103 11.84 17.22 -11.08
N MET A 104 13.12 16.97 -10.86
CA MET A 104 13.62 16.27 -9.66
C MET A 104 13.82 17.25 -8.50
N VAL A 105 13.49 16.80 -7.28
CA VAL A 105 13.78 17.51 -6.03
C VAL A 105 14.13 16.53 -4.92
N LYS A 106 14.96 16.94 -3.99
CA LYS A 106 15.32 16.11 -2.82
C LYS A 106 14.24 16.12 -1.76
N ASN A 107 13.78 17.31 -1.40
CA ASN A 107 12.78 17.50 -0.37
C ASN A 107 11.51 18.06 -1.00
N LEU A 108 10.39 17.49 -0.57
CA LEU A 108 9.08 17.96 -0.98
C LEU A 108 8.73 19.29 -0.31
N SER A 109 7.97 20.13 -1.02
CA SER A 109 7.39 21.36 -0.53
C SER A 109 5.88 21.41 -0.81
N ASP A 110 5.15 22.28 -0.10
CA ASP A 110 3.68 22.36 -0.17
C ASP A 110 3.14 22.71 -1.57
N ASN A 111 3.96 23.40 -2.38
CA ASN A 111 3.60 23.76 -3.74
C ASN A 111 4.00 22.69 -4.78
N GLN A 112 4.17 21.44 -4.37
CA GLN A 112 4.54 20.32 -5.24
C GLN A 112 3.55 19.18 -5.16
N VAL A 113 3.42 18.47 -6.28
CA VAL A 113 2.70 17.18 -6.38
C VAL A 113 3.75 16.12 -6.66
N GLN A 114 3.96 15.21 -5.72
CA GLN A 114 4.85 14.07 -5.90
C GLN A 114 4.26 13.11 -6.92
N ILE A 115 5.06 12.76 -7.92
CA ILE A 115 4.72 11.82 -8.99
C ILE A 115 5.32 10.45 -8.68
N TYR A 116 6.60 10.43 -8.36
CA TYR A 116 7.36 9.22 -8.10
C TYR A 116 8.48 9.50 -7.10
N GLU A 117 8.80 8.52 -6.27
CA GLU A 117 9.97 8.52 -5.40
C GLU A 117 10.89 7.41 -5.88
N ASP A 118 12.15 7.76 -6.15
CA ASP A 118 13.14 6.87 -6.74
C ASP A 118 14.30 6.65 -5.78
N ASP A 119 14.77 5.43 -5.69
CA ASP A 119 15.91 5.04 -4.89
C ASP A 119 17.22 5.40 -5.61
N TYR A 120 18.29 5.49 -4.86
CA TYR A 120 19.62 5.55 -5.45
C TYR A 120 20.19 4.15 -5.63
N VAL A 121 21.04 3.98 -6.62
CA VAL A 121 21.74 2.73 -6.90
C VAL A 121 23.24 2.94 -6.99
N LEU A 122 23.99 1.99 -6.39
CA LEU A 122 25.44 1.88 -6.61
C LEU A 122 25.66 1.01 -7.83
N LEU A 123 26.21 1.59 -8.88
CA LEU A 123 26.59 0.88 -10.11
C LEU A 123 28.10 0.71 -10.21
N THR A 124 28.52 -0.44 -10.71
CA THR A 124 29.94 -0.78 -10.96
C THR A 124 30.14 -1.20 -12.41
N ASN A 125 31.37 -1.09 -12.91
CA ASN A 125 31.73 -1.55 -14.26
C ASN A 125 32.11 -3.03 -14.32
N LYS A 126 32.05 -3.73 -13.20
CA LYS A 126 32.24 -5.19 -13.08
C LYS A 126 31.17 -5.73 -12.17
N LYS A 127 30.68 -6.91 -12.46
CA LYS A 127 29.67 -7.54 -11.60
C LYS A 127 30.23 -7.67 -10.18
N ALA A 128 29.61 -6.97 -9.24
CA ALA A 128 29.85 -7.02 -7.81
C ALA A 128 28.48 -6.93 -7.12
N GLU A 129 28.34 -7.60 -6.01
CA GLU A 129 27.14 -7.55 -5.19
C GLU A 129 27.55 -7.24 -3.75
N TYR A 130 26.89 -6.26 -3.14
CA TYR A 130 27.14 -5.86 -1.76
C TYR A 130 25.87 -6.06 -0.95
N ASN A 131 25.99 -6.68 0.23
CA ASN A 131 24.85 -6.92 1.10
C ASN A 131 24.60 -5.76 2.08
N ASN A 132 25.65 -4.97 2.34
CA ASN A 132 25.58 -3.82 3.23
C ASN A 132 26.71 -2.84 2.97
N LEU A 133 26.55 -1.61 3.48
CA LEU A 133 27.53 -0.53 3.33
C LEU A 133 28.92 -0.82 3.87
N ASN A 134 29.06 -1.69 4.89
CA ASN A 134 30.36 -1.98 5.50
C ASN A 134 31.26 -2.81 4.58
N GLU A 135 30.70 -3.37 3.52
CA GLU A 135 31.46 -4.10 2.49
C GLU A 135 32.10 -3.15 1.46
N LEU A 136 31.63 -1.89 1.38
CA LEU A 136 32.23 -0.87 0.53
C LEU A 136 33.53 -0.39 1.17
N LYS A 137 34.66 -0.66 0.53
CA LYS A 137 35.99 -0.26 1.00
C LYS A 137 36.87 0.16 -0.19
N ASP A 138 37.70 1.15 0.03
CA ASP A 138 38.72 1.62 -0.94
C ASP A 138 38.14 1.99 -2.32
N LEU A 139 36.85 2.35 -2.42
CA LEU A 139 36.21 2.66 -3.69
C LEU A 139 36.34 4.15 -4.06
N LYS A 140 36.60 4.39 -5.33
CA LYS A 140 36.48 5.71 -5.94
C LYS A 140 35.07 5.84 -6.53
N ILE A 141 34.22 6.57 -5.82
CA ILE A 141 32.80 6.69 -6.14
C ILE A 141 32.52 8.02 -6.81
N GLY A 142 31.89 7.95 -7.97
CA GLY A 142 31.39 9.14 -8.68
C GLY A 142 29.94 9.44 -8.27
N VAL A 143 29.63 10.74 -8.13
CA VAL A 143 28.27 11.22 -7.84
C VAL A 143 27.98 12.50 -8.62
N LEU A 144 26.71 12.82 -8.83
CA LEU A 144 26.35 14.14 -9.36
C LEU A 144 26.60 15.22 -8.29
N GLU A 145 27.01 16.42 -8.74
CA GLU A 145 27.27 17.58 -7.83
C GLU A 145 26.06 17.86 -6.94
N THR A 146 24.86 17.71 -7.50
CA THR A 146 23.58 17.87 -6.79
C THR A 146 23.40 16.90 -5.63
N ASP A 147 23.98 15.69 -5.72
CA ASP A 147 23.71 14.59 -4.79
C ASP A 147 24.83 14.38 -3.77
N TYR A 148 25.88 15.19 -3.88
CA TYR A 148 27.10 15.06 -3.08
C TYR A 148 26.83 15.01 -1.56
N THR A 149 26.00 15.90 -1.06
CA THR A 149 25.75 16.04 0.39
C THR A 149 25.06 14.81 0.97
N GLU A 150 24.04 14.32 0.29
CA GLU A 150 23.26 13.16 0.74
C GLU A 150 24.10 11.90 0.68
N VAL A 151 24.75 11.68 -0.45
CA VAL A 151 25.59 10.49 -0.65
C VAL A 151 26.77 10.47 0.31
N THR A 152 27.42 11.60 0.55
CA THR A 152 28.53 11.66 1.52
C THR A 152 28.05 11.42 2.95
N THR A 153 26.89 11.93 3.30
CA THR A 153 26.28 11.68 4.63
C THR A 153 25.97 10.21 4.81
N TYR A 154 25.41 9.57 3.78
CA TYR A 154 25.10 8.15 3.77
C TYR A 154 26.35 7.27 3.86
N LEU A 155 27.41 7.62 3.13
CA LEU A 155 28.67 6.87 3.07
C LEU A 155 29.65 7.18 4.22
N ASN A 156 29.23 7.88 5.27
CA ASN A 156 30.12 8.27 6.39
C ASN A 156 30.89 7.08 7.02
N ASN A 157 30.37 5.85 6.90
CA ASN A 157 30.99 4.65 7.43
C ASN A 157 31.79 3.86 6.38
N CYS A 158 31.90 4.35 5.14
CA CYS A 158 32.71 3.69 4.11
C CYS A 158 34.21 3.91 4.42
N SER A 159 34.94 2.82 4.68
CA SER A 159 36.37 2.88 4.97
C SER A 159 37.15 3.20 3.71
N ASP A 160 37.88 4.34 3.74
CA ASP A 160 38.78 4.78 2.68
C ASP A 160 38.14 5.04 1.30
N CYS A 161 36.81 5.23 1.26
CA CYS A 161 36.12 5.65 0.04
C CYS A 161 36.43 7.10 -0.31
N SER A 162 36.66 7.37 -1.60
CA SER A 162 36.84 8.72 -2.13
C SER A 162 35.70 9.08 -3.07
N ILE A 163 35.10 10.27 -2.88
CA ILE A 163 33.95 10.72 -3.67
C ILE A 163 34.38 11.81 -4.63
N LYS A 164 34.06 11.67 -5.91
CA LYS A 164 34.31 12.65 -6.97
C LYS A 164 32.97 13.08 -7.57
N THR A 165 32.80 14.40 -7.72
CA THR A 165 31.58 15.00 -8.27
C THR A 165 31.62 15.24 -9.76
N PHE A 166 30.47 15.19 -10.41
CA PHE A 166 30.28 15.44 -11.83
C PHE A 166 29.04 16.29 -12.06
N LYS A 167 29.02 17.09 -13.11
CA LYS A 167 27.88 17.97 -13.43
C LYS A 167 26.77 17.23 -14.18
N THR A 168 27.13 16.26 -15.00
CA THR A 168 26.18 15.54 -15.86
C THR A 168 26.34 14.04 -15.71
N MET A 169 25.25 13.30 -15.97
CA MET A 169 25.30 11.83 -16.06
C MET A 169 26.29 11.39 -17.14
N THR A 170 26.34 12.05 -18.26
CA THR A 170 27.27 11.71 -19.35
C THR A 170 28.72 11.74 -18.86
N ASP A 171 29.12 12.80 -18.13
CA ASP A 171 30.47 12.89 -17.58
C ASP A 171 30.74 11.81 -16.55
N LEU A 172 29.74 11.53 -15.69
CA LEU A 172 29.80 10.50 -14.66
C LEU A 172 30.01 9.11 -15.29
N ILE A 173 29.18 8.77 -16.29
CA ILE A 173 29.24 7.48 -17.00
C ILE A 173 30.57 7.35 -17.78
N ASN A 174 31.01 8.40 -18.47
CA ASN A 174 32.27 8.35 -19.22
C ASN A 174 33.48 8.10 -18.30
N ASN A 175 33.41 8.53 -17.05
CA ASN A 175 34.49 8.34 -16.08
C ASN A 175 34.48 6.95 -15.41
N ILE A 176 33.35 6.23 -15.38
CA ILE A 176 33.34 4.84 -14.90
C ILE A 176 33.57 3.84 -16.02
N VAL A 177 32.95 4.03 -17.17
CA VAL A 177 33.09 3.11 -18.33
C VAL A 177 34.43 3.30 -19.03
N GLY A 178 34.89 4.54 -19.13
CA GLY A 178 35.98 4.95 -19.99
C GLY A 178 35.52 5.19 -21.43
N THR A 179 36.27 5.99 -22.16
CA THR A 179 36.08 6.27 -23.60
C THR A 179 37.45 6.26 -24.28
N ASP A 180 37.49 6.41 -25.61
CA ASP A 180 38.74 6.49 -26.37
C ASP A 180 39.65 7.63 -25.87
N THR A 181 39.08 8.66 -25.23
CA THR A 181 39.77 9.85 -24.74
C THR A 181 39.84 9.96 -23.21
N ILE A 182 39.05 9.22 -22.49
CA ILE A 182 38.94 9.25 -21.01
C ILE A 182 39.18 7.83 -20.46
N ASN A 183 40.27 7.66 -19.70
CA ASN A 183 40.46 6.42 -18.96
C ASN A 183 39.48 6.33 -17.79
N SER A 184 38.92 5.13 -17.53
CA SER A 184 38.12 4.88 -16.34
C SER A 184 38.90 5.30 -15.08
N SER A 185 38.30 6.17 -14.27
CA SER A 185 38.88 6.73 -13.06
C SER A 185 38.09 6.42 -11.80
N LEU A 186 36.93 5.76 -11.95
CA LEU A 186 35.99 5.42 -10.90
C LEU A 186 35.83 3.89 -10.81
N ASP A 187 35.61 3.41 -9.60
CA ASP A 187 35.27 2.00 -9.33
C ASP A 187 33.74 1.81 -9.30
N ALA A 188 33.02 2.82 -8.86
CA ALA A 188 31.56 2.82 -8.76
C ALA A 188 30.97 4.21 -8.99
N ILE A 189 29.67 4.28 -9.24
CA ILE A 189 28.88 5.51 -9.20
C ILE A 189 27.63 5.31 -8.35
N ILE A 190 27.15 6.42 -7.75
CA ILE A 190 25.84 6.43 -7.08
C ILE A 190 24.98 7.50 -7.76
N ALA A 191 23.80 7.08 -8.23
CA ALA A 191 22.86 7.95 -8.94
C ALA A 191 21.42 7.44 -8.78
N PRO A 192 20.39 8.27 -9.06
CA PRO A 192 18.99 7.84 -9.10
C PRO A 192 18.78 6.71 -10.09
N GLN A 193 17.99 5.71 -9.70
CA GLN A 193 17.84 4.46 -10.43
C GLN A 193 17.25 4.66 -11.84
N LEU A 194 16.19 5.46 -12.00
CA LEU A 194 15.59 5.72 -13.31
C LEU A 194 16.56 6.35 -14.30
N LEU A 195 17.43 7.25 -13.86
CA LEU A 195 18.43 7.89 -14.73
C LEU A 195 19.51 6.91 -15.21
N THR A 196 19.63 5.74 -14.58
CA THR A 196 20.67 4.77 -14.88
C THR A 196 20.20 3.59 -15.75
N LEU A 197 18.89 3.48 -16.02
CA LEU A 197 18.29 2.33 -16.71
C LEU A 197 18.97 1.98 -18.04
N GLU A 198 19.25 2.97 -18.87
CA GLU A 198 19.91 2.75 -20.16
C GLU A 198 21.27 2.06 -20.01
N TYR A 199 22.04 2.46 -18.99
CA TYR A 199 23.42 1.98 -18.79
C TYR A 199 23.50 0.58 -18.21
N VAL A 200 22.53 0.23 -17.40
CA VAL A 200 22.37 -1.14 -16.86
C VAL A 200 21.95 -2.09 -18.01
N LEU A 201 20.96 -1.70 -18.82
CA LEU A 201 20.42 -2.53 -19.88
C LEU A 201 21.40 -2.73 -21.05
N ASN A 202 22.24 -1.77 -21.32
CA ASN A 202 23.27 -1.89 -22.37
C ASN A 202 24.53 -2.63 -21.88
N ASP A 203 24.49 -3.36 -20.78
CA ASP A 203 25.59 -4.13 -20.17
C ASP A 203 26.86 -3.28 -19.88
N LYS A 204 26.65 -1.98 -19.73
CA LYS A 204 27.75 -1.05 -19.43
C LYS A 204 28.05 -1.02 -17.94
N LEU A 205 27.02 -1.12 -17.10
CA LEU A 205 27.11 -1.06 -15.65
C LEU A 205 26.23 -2.13 -15.01
N TYR A 206 26.64 -2.57 -13.81
CA TYR A 206 25.92 -3.56 -12.99
C TYR A 206 25.35 -2.87 -11.76
N SER A 207 24.07 -3.12 -11.45
CA SER A 207 23.47 -2.72 -10.19
C SER A 207 24.04 -3.57 -9.07
N SER A 208 24.90 -2.99 -8.26
CA SER A 208 25.66 -3.70 -7.23
C SER A 208 25.06 -3.55 -5.84
N TYR A 209 24.27 -2.50 -5.60
CA TYR A 209 23.56 -2.26 -4.34
C TYR A 209 22.48 -1.20 -4.53
N VAL A 210 21.26 -1.48 -4.07
CA VAL A 210 20.16 -0.49 -4.04
C VAL A 210 20.16 0.21 -2.69
N ILE A 211 20.17 1.54 -2.71
CA ILE A 211 20.24 2.40 -1.54
C ILE A 211 18.83 2.92 -1.23
N ASN A 212 18.15 2.28 -0.28
CA ASN A 212 16.77 2.62 0.11
C ASN A 212 16.70 3.65 1.26
N ASP A 213 17.82 4.26 1.65
CA ASP A 213 17.86 5.24 2.75
C ASP A 213 17.94 6.68 2.25
N ILE A 214 18.21 6.87 0.97
CA ILE A 214 18.21 8.17 0.29
C ILE A 214 17.38 8.09 -0.97
N HIS A 215 16.54 9.11 -1.20
CA HIS A 215 15.58 9.15 -2.29
C HIS A 215 15.65 10.47 -3.05
N ILE A 216 15.23 10.43 -4.30
CA ILE A 216 14.94 11.60 -5.11
C ILE A 216 13.44 11.61 -5.45
N ASN A 217 12.84 12.78 -5.41
CA ASN A 217 11.42 12.94 -5.74
C ASN A 217 11.27 13.56 -7.12
N TYR A 218 10.45 12.97 -7.96
CA TYR A 218 10.00 13.54 -9.21
C TYR A 218 8.65 14.22 -8.97
N VAL A 219 8.58 15.52 -9.24
CA VAL A 219 7.45 16.36 -8.84
C VAL A 219 6.95 17.25 -9.95
N ILE A 220 5.66 17.55 -9.91
CA ILE A 220 5.09 18.72 -10.59
C ILE A 220 5.12 19.89 -9.61
N THR A 221 5.94 20.91 -9.88
CA THR A 221 5.95 22.16 -9.13
C THR A 221 4.81 23.05 -9.61
N LEU A 222 4.10 23.67 -8.69
CA LEU A 222 2.92 24.46 -8.91
C LEU A 222 3.26 25.96 -8.79
N GLY A 223 2.69 26.78 -9.66
CA GLY A 223 2.89 28.24 -9.70
C GLY A 223 2.00 28.99 -8.69
N GLU A 224 1.82 30.28 -8.96
CA GLU A 224 1.10 31.18 -8.05
C GLU A 224 -0.44 31.12 -8.21
N THR A 225 -0.97 30.52 -9.28
CA THR A 225 -2.41 30.49 -9.55
C THR A 225 -3.08 29.38 -8.76
N GLU A 226 -3.61 29.70 -7.59
CA GLU A 226 -4.22 28.73 -6.65
C GLU A 226 -5.28 27.84 -7.32
N LYS A 227 -6.15 28.42 -8.16
CA LYS A 227 -7.22 27.66 -8.85
C LYS A 227 -6.64 26.61 -9.79
N LEU A 228 -5.61 26.95 -10.57
CA LEU A 228 -4.93 25.99 -11.43
C LEU A 228 -4.20 24.93 -10.61
N ASN A 229 -3.58 25.30 -9.49
CA ASN A 229 -2.92 24.38 -8.58
C ASN A 229 -3.92 23.33 -8.05
N ASN A 230 -5.10 23.75 -7.62
CA ASN A 230 -6.14 22.85 -7.14
C ASN A 230 -6.66 21.94 -8.26
N ILE A 231 -6.84 22.47 -9.47
CA ILE A 231 -7.23 21.68 -10.66
C ILE A 231 -6.19 20.59 -10.92
N ILE A 232 -4.90 20.94 -11.02
CA ILE A 232 -3.82 19.99 -11.25
C ILE A 232 -3.79 18.91 -10.15
N LYS A 233 -3.84 19.29 -8.86
CA LYS A 233 -3.86 18.36 -7.73
C LYS A 233 -5.03 17.37 -7.80
N LYS A 234 -6.24 17.87 -8.05
CA LYS A 234 -7.44 17.03 -8.12
C LYS A 234 -7.42 16.09 -9.32
N TYR A 235 -7.04 16.60 -10.49
CA TYR A 235 -6.92 15.78 -11.69
C TYR A 235 -5.83 14.74 -11.56
N TYR A 236 -4.66 15.10 -11.02
CA TYR A 236 -3.58 14.14 -10.80
C TYR A 236 -4.00 13.05 -9.82
N LYS A 237 -4.63 13.41 -8.70
CA LYS A 237 -5.12 12.42 -7.74
C LYS A 237 -6.09 11.42 -8.37
N LYS A 238 -7.01 11.89 -9.22
CA LYS A 238 -7.93 11.01 -9.93
C LYS A 238 -7.21 10.18 -10.99
N TRP A 239 -6.44 10.84 -11.84
CA TRP A 239 -5.72 10.20 -12.94
C TRP A 239 -4.73 9.15 -12.43
N SER A 240 -4.00 9.45 -11.36
CA SER A 240 -3.03 8.52 -10.78
C SER A 240 -3.68 7.27 -10.22
N ASN A 241 -4.85 7.39 -9.59
CA ASN A 241 -5.57 6.21 -9.11
C ASN A 241 -6.01 5.28 -10.24
N ASP A 242 -6.35 5.83 -11.41
CA ASP A 242 -6.91 5.07 -12.51
C ASP A 242 -5.85 4.61 -13.53
N ASN A 243 -4.74 5.37 -13.69
CA ASN A 243 -3.84 5.20 -14.83
C ASN A 243 -2.36 5.07 -14.46
N PHE A 244 -1.92 5.54 -13.28
CA PHE A 244 -0.50 5.59 -12.93
C PHE A 244 0.21 4.25 -13.13
N GLU A 245 -0.34 3.18 -12.56
CA GLU A 245 0.26 1.85 -12.60
C GLU A 245 0.35 1.32 -14.04
N THR A 246 -0.71 1.50 -14.82
CA THR A 246 -0.74 1.05 -16.22
C THR A 246 0.27 1.82 -17.08
N SER A 247 0.29 3.16 -16.99
CA SER A 247 1.24 3.99 -17.75
C SER A 247 2.68 3.74 -17.32
N PHE A 248 2.94 3.62 -16.01
CA PHE A 248 4.28 3.32 -15.49
C PHE A 248 4.78 1.98 -16.03
N ASN A 249 3.96 0.92 -15.95
CA ASN A 249 4.31 -0.41 -16.45
C ASN A 249 4.59 -0.41 -17.95
N GLU A 250 3.78 0.30 -18.73
CA GLU A 250 3.95 0.43 -20.17
C GLU A 250 5.27 1.11 -20.52
N TYR A 251 5.54 2.29 -19.94
CA TYR A 251 6.77 3.02 -20.23
C TYR A 251 8.02 2.33 -19.67
N PHE A 252 7.92 1.65 -18.54
CA PHE A 252 9.01 0.84 -18.01
C PHE A 252 9.33 -0.34 -18.93
N SER A 253 8.30 -1.00 -19.45
CA SER A 253 8.47 -2.08 -20.43
C SER A 253 9.06 -1.58 -21.75
N ASN A 254 8.59 -0.43 -22.23
CA ASN A 254 9.13 0.17 -23.45
C ASN A 254 10.61 0.56 -23.28
N ALA A 255 10.96 1.22 -22.15
CA ALA A 255 12.34 1.56 -21.82
C ALA A 255 13.24 0.31 -21.76
N TYR A 256 12.75 -0.80 -21.17
CA TYR A 256 13.49 -2.06 -21.18
C TYR A 256 13.80 -2.54 -22.61
N PHE A 257 12.80 -2.65 -23.48
CA PHE A 257 12.99 -3.16 -24.83
C PHE A 257 13.84 -2.23 -25.71
N ASP A 258 13.64 -0.91 -25.58
CA ASP A 258 14.39 0.09 -26.35
C ASP A 258 15.86 0.11 -25.94
N PHE A 259 16.16 0.17 -24.64
CA PHE A 259 17.53 0.22 -24.14
C PHE A 259 18.25 -1.14 -24.27
N SER A 260 17.55 -2.27 -24.17
CA SER A 260 18.14 -3.60 -24.42
C SER A 260 18.32 -3.90 -25.90
N ASN A 261 17.85 -3.04 -26.82
CA ASN A 261 17.86 -3.25 -28.26
C ASN A 261 17.19 -4.57 -28.69
N THR A 262 16.13 -4.97 -27.99
CA THR A 262 15.40 -6.20 -28.30
C THR A 262 14.56 -6.02 -29.58
N ASP A 263 14.74 -6.92 -30.55
CA ASP A 263 14.02 -6.82 -31.84
C ASP A 263 12.51 -7.14 -31.68
N GLN A 264 11.71 -6.56 -32.61
CA GLN A 264 10.24 -6.66 -32.58
C GLN A 264 9.71 -8.10 -32.65
N ASN A 265 10.42 -9.02 -33.37
CA ASN A 265 10.00 -10.41 -33.44
C ASN A 265 10.21 -11.14 -32.10
N SER A 266 11.31 -10.85 -31.43
CA SER A 266 11.60 -11.35 -30.10
C SER A 266 10.57 -10.82 -29.07
N ILE A 267 10.21 -9.54 -29.13
CA ILE A 267 9.15 -8.95 -28.29
C ILE A 267 7.80 -9.64 -28.55
N ALA A 268 7.41 -9.80 -29.84
CA ALA A 268 6.16 -10.45 -30.19
C ALA A 268 6.12 -11.92 -29.75
N SER A 269 7.24 -12.65 -29.91
CA SER A 269 7.37 -14.03 -29.44
C SER A 269 7.28 -14.13 -27.92
N PHE A 270 7.93 -13.22 -27.20
CA PHE A 270 7.88 -13.10 -25.74
C PHE A 270 6.46 -12.84 -25.24
N ARG A 271 5.78 -11.82 -25.78
CA ARG A 271 4.40 -11.46 -25.38
C ARG A 271 3.36 -12.50 -25.83
N GLY A 272 3.59 -13.20 -26.91
CA GLY A 272 2.70 -14.24 -27.43
C GLY A 272 2.76 -15.57 -26.68
N LYS A 273 3.77 -15.78 -25.84
CA LYS A 273 3.97 -17.01 -25.08
C LYS A 273 3.28 -16.96 -23.73
N ARG A 274 2.66 -18.09 -23.33
CA ARG A 274 2.19 -18.32 -21.98
C ARG A 274 3.27 -19.04 -21.17
N TYR A 275 3.71 -18.43 -20.07
CA TYR A 275 4.75 -18.99 -19.19
C TYR A 275 4.13 -19.78 -18.05
N VAL A 276 4.77 -20.86 -17.63
CA VAL A 276 4.25 -21.73 -16.59
C VAL A 276 5.16 -21.67 -15.35
N TYR A 277 4.62 -21.13 -14.26
CA TYR A 277 5.26 -21.21 -12.94
C TYR A 277 4.81 -22.47 -12.22
N GLY A 278 5.76 -23.34 -11.91
CA GLY A 278 5.54 -24.54 -11.10
C GLY A 278 5.76 -24.24 -9.62
N TYR A 279 4.88 -24.73 -8.73
CA TYR A 279 5.05 -24.53 -7.29
C TYR A 279 4.71 -25.76 -6.46
N ILE A 280 5.27 -25.79 -5.27
CA ILE A 280 4.84 -26.61 -4.13
C ILE A 280 4.30 -25.69 -3.05
N GLU A 281 3.44 -26.18 -2.18
CA GLU A 281 2.96 -25.39 -1.05
C GLU A 281 4.10 -25.10 -0.08
N ASN A 282 4.40 -23.82 0.09
CA ASN A 282 5.50 -23.29 0.90
C ASN A 282 5.18 -21.85 1.35
N ALA A 283 4.36 -21.70 2.39
CA ALA A 283 3.98 -20.38 2.90
C ALA A 283 5.18 -19.66 3.55
N PRO A 284 5.27 -18.32 3.39
CA PRO A 284 4.37 -17.39 2.73
C PRO A 284 4.60 -17.25 1.21
N TYR A 285 5.56 -17.98 0.64
CA TYR A 285 5.96 -17.85 -0.76
C TYR A 285 4.87 -18.33 -1.72
N ASP A 286 4.41 -19.57 -1.54
CA ASP A 286 3.39 -20.22 -2.34
C ASP A 286 2.38 -20.89 -1.41
N THR A 287 1.17 -20.34 -1.27
CA THR A 287 0.16 -20.79 -0.33
C THR A 287 -1.17 -21.03 -1.04
N GLU A 288 -1.73 -22.22 -0.86
CA GLU A 288 -3.04 -22.55 -1.41
C GLU A 288 -4.15 -22.29 -0.39
N ILE A 289 -5.11 -21.44 -0.74
CA ILE A 289 -6.30 -21.18 0.06
C ILE A 289 -7.53 -21.43 -0.81
N SER A 290 -8.33 -22.42 -0.44
CA SER A 290 -9.57 -22.78 -1.16
C SER A 290 -9.36 -23.11 -2.66
N GLY A 291 -8.24 -23.77 -3.00
CA GLY A 291 -7.90 -24.17 -4.37
C GLY A 291 -7.27 -23.09 -5.23
N ASN A 292 -6.95 -21.91 -4.67
CA ASN A 292 -6.29 -20.84 -5.37
C ASN A 292 -4.92 -20.55 -4.75
N LEU A 293 -3.92 -20.28 -5.59
CA LEU A 293 -2.60 -19.86 -5.16
C LEU A 293 -2.64 -18.40 -4.68
N TYR A 294 -2.01 -18.18 -3.55
CA TYR A 294 -1.65 -16.89 -2.96
C TYR A 294 -0.19 -16.98 -2.51
N GLY A 295 0.42 -15.86 -2.24
CA GLY A 295 1.79 -15.85 -1.74
C GLY A 295 2.60 -14.68 -2.29
N THR A 296 3.81 -14.54 -1.76
CA THR A 296 4.72 -13.48 -2.18
C THR A 296 5.27 -13.74 -3.58
N ASN A 297 5.54 -15.01 -3.95
CA ASN A 297 5.94 -15.35 -5.32
C ASN A 297 4.87 -14.98 -6.34
N LYS A 298 3.61 -15.31 -6.03
CA LYS A 298 2.51 -14.94 -6.92
C LYS A 298 2.38 -13.43 -7.06
N ALA A 299 2.56 -12.66 -5.98
CA ALA A 299 2.46 -11.21 -6.03
C ALA A 299 3.57 -10.61 -6.91
N ILE A 300 4.82 -11.03 -6.72
CA ILE A 300 5.96 -10.60 -7.53
C ILE A 300 5.77 -10.96 -9.01
N LEU A 301 5.40 -12.21 -9.29
CA LEU A 301 5.26 -12.69 -10.67
C LEU A 301 4.01 -12.14 -11.38
N ASP A 302 2.90 -11.92 -10.67
CA ASP A 302 1.72 -11.22 -11.22
C ASP A 302 2.09 -9.78 -11.61
N LYS A 303 2.83 -9.08 -10.73
CA LYS A 303 3.30 -7.72 -11.01
C LYS A 303 4.27 -7.68 -12.18
N PHE A 304 5.25 -8.60 -12.21
CA PHE A 304 6.12 -8.73 -13.37
C PHE A 304 5.35 -9.03 -14.66
N ALA A 305 4.37 -9.94 -14.61
CA ALA A 305 3.53 -10.28 -15.77
C ALA A 305 2.73 -9.07 -16.28
N GLU A 306 2.24 -8.23 -15.36
CA GLU A 306 1.55 -6.98 -15.67
C GLU A 306 2.51 -5.98 -16.33
N VAL A 307 3.69 -5.73 -15.76
CA VAL A 307 4.73 -4.85 -16.30
C VAL A 307 5.19 -5.32 -17.68
N ALA A 308 5.45 -6.61 -17.83
CA ALA A 308 5.95 -7.20 -19.07
C ALA A 308 4.87 -7.44 -20.13
N ASN A 309 3.60 -7.27 -19.77
CA ASN A 309 2.42 -7.58 -20.58
C ASN A 309 2.44 -9.02 -21.13
N ILE A 310 2.55 -10.00 -20.20
CA ILE A 310 2.58 -11.44 -20.48
C ILE A 310 1.60 -12.20 -19.61
N GLU A 311 1.33 -13.47 -19.94
CA GLU A 311 0.53 -14.37 -19.11
C GLU A 311 1.42 -15.38 -18.39
N ILE A 312 1.30 -15.48 -17.04
CA ILE A 312 1.91 -16.53 -16.24
C ILE A 312 0.82 -17.44 -15.67
N VAL A 313 0.94 -18.75 -15.93
CA VAL A 313 0.04 -19.78 -15.43
C VAL A 313 0.69 -20.54 -14.29
N TYR A 314 -0.04 -20.71 -13.20
CA TYR A 314 0.43 -21.33 -11.97
C TYR A 314 0.04 -22.81 -11.90
N LYS A 315 1.00 -23.70 -11.64
CA LYS A 315 0.79 -25.15 -11.61
C LYS A 315 1.36 -25.80 -10.35
N LYS A 316 0.50 -26.42 -9.56
CA LYS A 316 0.88 -27.12 -8.32
C LYS A 316 1.51 -28.48 -8.59
N TYR A 317 2.50 -28.81 -7.76
CA TYR A 317 3.12 -30.13 -7.65
C TYR A 317 3.17 -30.58 -6.20
N ASP A 318 3.14 -31.91 -5.96
CA ASP A 318 3.05 -32.47 -4.63
C ASP A 318 4.41 -32.58 -3.91
N SER A 319 5.51 -32.46 -4.66
CA SER A 319 6.86 -32.53 -4.12
C SER A 319 7.89 -31.81 -5.00
N ILE A 320 9.02 -31.42 -4.40
CA ILE A 320 10.17 -30.85 -5.13
C ILE A 320 10.62 -31.78 -6.27
N ALA A 321 10.68 -33.09 -6.03
CA ALA A 321 11.09 -34.06 -7.05
C ALA A 321 10.13 -34.11 -8.25
N ALA A 322 8.81 -34.02 -8.01
CA ALA A 322 7.80 -33.95 -9.09
C ALA A 322 7.91 -32.64 -9.88
N LEU A 323 8.15 -31.52 -9.17
CA LEU A 323 8.37 -30.21 -9.74
C LEU A 323 9.62 -30.21 -10.66
N GLN A 324 10.75 -30.67 -10.16
CA GLN A 324 12.01 -30.76 -10.91
C GLN A 324 11.89 -31.66 -12.14
N LYS A 325 11.20 -32.80 -12.01
CA LYS A 325 10.90 -33.68 -13.15
C LYS A 325 10.06 -32.99 -14.23
N ALA A 326 9.10 -32.19 -13.82
CA ALA A 326 8.26 -31.44 -14.74
C ALA A 326 9.05 -30.31 -15.44
N PHE A 327 9.96 -29.66 -14.73
CA PHE A 327 10.86 -28.65 -15.25
C PHE A 327 11.85 -29.25 -16.27
N ALA A 328 12.50 -30.34 -15.93
CA ALA A 328 13.38 -31.06 -16.86
C ALA A 328 12.65 -31.47 -18.15
N ALA A 329 11.38 -31.89 -18.02
CA ALA A 329 10.52 -32.26 -19.14
C ALA A 329 9.96 -31.05 -19.94
N GLY A 330 10.33 -29.80 -19.62
CA GLY A 330 9.85 -28.59 -20.28
C GLY A 330 8.36 -28.30 -20.08
N LYS A 331 7.75 -28.81 -18.99
CA LYS A 331 6.33 -28.57 -18.67
C LYS A 331 6.11 -27.32 -17.82
N ILE A 332 7.16 -26.74 -17.29
CA ILE A 332 7.22 -25.50 -16.54
C ILE A 332 8.46 -24.72 -16.96
N ASP A 333 8.33 -23.40 -16.98
CA ASP A 333 9.39 -22.49 -17.43
C ASP A 333 10.19 -21.94 -16.24
N ILE A 334 9.55 -21.81 -15.07
CA ILE A 334 10.11 -21.15 -13.89
C ILE A 334 9.53 -21.76 -12.61
N PHE A 335 10.32 -21.83 -11.55
CA PHE A 335 9.88 -22.17 -10.20
C PHE A 335 10.75 -21.48 -9.15
N TYR A 336 10.21 -21.27 -7.94
CA TYR A 336 10.95 -20.74 -6.81
C TYR A 336 11.97 -21.76 -6.31
N ASN A 337 13.22 -21.34 -6.22
CA ASN A 337 14.31 -22.23 -5.86
C ASN A 337 14.88 -21.85 -4.50
N THR A 338 14.84 -22.80 -3.60
CA THR A 338 15.49 -22.74 -2.28
C THR A 338 16.83 -23.50 -2.25
N THR A 339 17.36 -23.92 -3.43
CA THR A 339 18.63 -24.65 -3.54
C THR A 339 19.43 -24.16 -4.74
N ASN A 340 20.53 -23.45 -4.48
CA ASN A 340 21.40 -22.90 -5.54
C ASN A 340 22.05 -23.97 -6.46
N LYS A 341 22.09 -25.23 -6.04
CA LYS A 341 22.72 -26.30 -6.82
C LYS A 341 21.86 -26.88 -7.93
N THR A 342 20.54 -26.82 -7.80
CA THR A 342 19.63 -27.57 -8.69
C THR A 342 19.43 -26.93 -10.05
N ALA A 343 19.74 -25.66 -10.22
CA ALA A 343 19.57 -24.96 -11.49
C ALA A 343 20.45 -25.52 -12.59
N TYR A 344 21.72 -25.81 -12.29
CA TYR A 344 22.69 -26.32 -13.26
C TYR A 344 22.43 -27.78 -13.63
N ASP A 345 21.90 -28.57 -12.70
CA ASP A 345 21.59 -30.00 -12.93
C ASP A 345 20.32 -30.19 -13.78
N LEU A 346 19.54 -29.10 -14.02
CA LEU A 346 18.23 -29.15 -14.68
C LEU A 346 18.13 -28.38 -16.01
N ASP A 347 19.26 -28.06 -16.64
CA ASP A 347 19.31 -27.16 -17.83
C ASP A 347 18.61 -25.81 -17.55
N GLY A 348 18.81 -25.28 -16.37
CA GLY A 348 18.28 -24.01 -15.94
C GLY A 348 19.37 -23.12 -15.36
N PHE A 349 19.02 -21.88 -15.07
CA PHE A 349 19.87 -20.97 -14.32
C PHE A 349 19.06 -20.22 -13.26
N LEU A 350 19.75 -19.71 -12.24
CA LEU A 350 19.13 -18.93 -11.19
C LEU A 350 18.88 -17.50 -11.67
N SER A 351 17.73 -16.96 -11.31
CA SER A 351 17.47 -15.52 -11.42
C SER A 351 18.32 -14.73 -10.41
N ASN A 352 18.34 -13.41 -10.57
CA ASN A 352 18.71 -12.51 -9.50
C ASN A 352 17.83 -12.75 -8.27
N GLU A 353 18.28 -12.27 -7.11
CA GLU A 353 17.61 -12.51 -5.84
C GLU A 353 16.23 -11.85 -5.79
N ALA A 354 15.22 -12.63 -5.42
CA ALA A 354 13.89 -12.11 -5.09
C ALA A 354 13.73 -11.93 -3.56
N TYR A 355 14.52 -12.67 -2.78
CA TYR A 355 14.46 -12.68 -1.31
C TYR A 355 15.82 -12.85 -0.71
N LYS A 356 16.06 -12.21 0.46
CA LYS A 356 17.23 -12.56 1.29
C LYS A 356 17.06 -13.94 1.91
N SER A 357 18.12 -14.74 1.88
CA SER A 357 18.11 -16.11 2.42
C SER A 357 18.52 -16.10 3.88
N ARG A 358 17.58 -16.35 4.78
CA ARG A 358 17.80 -16.45 6.24
C ARG A 358 17.20 -17.72 6.80
N ILE A 359 17.92 -18.41 7.67
CA ILE A 359 17.44 -19.59 8.39
C ILE A 359 17.11 -19.19 9.83
N ALA A 360 15.93 -19.56 10.30
CA ALA A 360 15.56 -19.56 11.71
C ALA A 360 15.87 -20.94 12.31
N ILE A 361 16.71 -20.98 13.32
CA ILE A 361 16.88 -22.13 14.23
C ILE A 361 15.95 -21.90 15.40
N ILE A 362 14.95 -22.73 15.55
CA ILE A 362 13.92 -22.61 16.58
C ILE A 362 13.92 -23.84 17.49
N SER A 363 13.62 -23.62 18.77
CA SER A 363 13.49 -24.69 19.76
C SER A 363 12.12 -24.72 20.38
N ASN A 364 11.68 -25.89 20.85
CA ASN A 364 10.52 -25.99 21.71
C ASN A 364 10.73 -25.13 22.97
N LYS A 365 9.72 -24.38 23.41
CA LYS A 365 9.80 -23.45 24.56
C LYS A 365 10.14 -24.16 25.87
N ASP A 366 9.80 -25.43 26.00
CA ASP A 366 10.03 -26.23 27.18
C ASP A 366 11.51 -26.71 27.31
N VAL A 367 12.30 -26.50 26.24
CA VAL A 367 13.72 -26.90 26.21
C VAL A 367 14.59 -25.65 26.14
N THR A 368 15.68 -25.64 26.90
CA THR A 368 16.63 -24.52 26.88
C THR A 368 17.87 -24.91 26.07
N TYR A 369 18.06 -24.21 24.95
CA TYR A 369 19.27 -24.27 24.15
C TYR A 369 20.00 -22.93 24.19
N ASN A 370 21.33 -22.97 24.05
CA ASN A 370 22.13 -21.75 23.83
C ASN A 370 22.79 -21.89 22.47
N ILE A 371 22.14 -21.37 21.43
CA ILE A 371 22.60 -21.44 20.04
C ILE A 371 22.85 -20.02 19.57
N ASN A 372 24.10 -19.66 19.40
CA ASN A 372 24.55 -18.34 18.95
C ASN A 372 25.35 -18.40 17.64
N SER A 373 25.46 -19.57 17.06
CA SER A 373 26.16 -19.80 15.79
C SER A 373 25.77 -21.15 15.19
N ILE A 374 26.00 -21.35 13.91
CA ILE A 374 25.82 -22.67 13.25
C ILE A 374 26.68 -23.73 13.86
N THR A 375 27.91 -23.40 14.28
CA THR A 375 28.83 -24.38 14.90
C THR A 375 28.33 -24.87 16.26
N ALA A 376 27.49 -24.12 16.97
CA ALA A 376 26.84 -24.54 18.22
C ALA A 376 25.82 -25.68 18.03
N LEU A 377 25.46 -25.98 16.78
CA LEU A 377 24.58 -27.11 16.42
C LEU A 377 25.29 -28.46 16.41
N LYS A 378 26.60 -28.49 16.53
CA LYS A 378 27.39 -29.74 16.53
C LYS A 378 26.87 -30.71 17.60
N GLY A 379 26.56 -31.95 17.15
CA GLY A 379 26.03 -32.99 18.02
C GLY A 379 24.55 -32.89 18.37
N LYS A 380 23.82 -31.86 17.83
CA LYS A 380 22.36 -31.73 17.99
C LYS A 380 21.65 -32.38 16.80
N GLU A 381 20.38 -32.73 17.03
CA GLU A 381 19.48 -33.26 15.99
C GLU A 381 18.45 -32.18 15.62
N LEU A 382 18.33 -31.90 14.33
CA LEU A 382 17.40 -30.87 13.80
C LEU A 382 16.46 -31.50 12.77
N ALA A 383 15.20 -31.11 12.85
CA ALA A 383 14.23 -31.36 11.80
C ALA A 383 14.39 -30.31 10.68
N VAL A 384 14.45 -30.77 9.44
CA VAL A 384 14.65 -29.94 8.25
C VAL A 384 13.77 -30.40 7.08
N LEU A 385 13.50 -29.50 6.16
CA LEU A 385 12.84 -29.86 4.90
C LEU A 385 13.82 -30.53 3.98
N LYS A 386 13.45 -31.68 3.45
CA LYS A 386 14.28 -32.48 2.54
C LYS A 386 14.58 -31.75 1.24
N ASN A 387 15.81 -31.94 0.72
CA ASN A 387 16.29 -31.30 -0.50
C ASN A 387 16.27 -29.75 -0.46
N SER A 388 16.34 -29.16 0.72
CA SER A 388 16.52 -27.72 0.89
C SER A 388 18.00 -27.38 1.09
N ASP A 389 18.40 -26.12 0.83
CA ASP A 389 19.75 -25.63 1.17
C ASP A 389 19.99 -25.71 2.66
N ILE A 390 18.95 -25.52 3.47
CA ILE A 390 18.98 -25.70 4.92
C ILE A 390 19.44 -27.11 5.28
N SER A 391 18.84 -28.14 4.69
CA SER A 391 19.28 -29.54 4.89
C SER A 391 20.72 -29.76 4.42
N SER A 392 21.05 -29.23 3.25
CA SER A 392 22.38 -29.37 2.66
C SER A 392 23.49 -28.71 3.51
N LEU A 393 23.21 -27.53 4.09
CA LEU A 393 24.12 -26.82 4.98
C LEU A 393 24.24 -27.53 6.33
N LEU A 394 23.11 -27.82 6.97
CA LEU A 394 23.08 -28.29 8.35
C LEU A 394 23.53 -29.76 8.49
N SER A 395 23.34 -30.60 7.47
CA SER A 395 23.86 -31.97 7.48
C SER A 395 25.39 -32.07 7.61
N LYS A 396 26.13 -31.00 7.32
CA LYS A 396 27.57 -30.91 7.48
C LYS A 396 28.01 -30.65 8.92
N VAL A 397 27.13 -30.08 9.75
CA VAL A 397 27.48 -29.63 11.11
C VAL A 397 26.66 -30.30 12.20
N ALA A 398 25.47 -30.83 11.88
CA ALA A 398 24.53 -31.43 12.82
C ALA A 398 23.91 -32.72 12.23
N LYS A 399 23.25 -33.50 13.08
CA LYS A 399 22.40 -34.60 12.62
C LYS A 399 21.06 -34.02 12.17
N THR A 400 20.63 -34.34 10.94
CA THR A 400 19.36 -33.84 10.38
C THR A 400 18.38 -34.99 10.18
N THR A 401 17.10 -34.72 10.59
CA THR A 401 15.96 -35.58 10.25
C THR A 401 15.15 -34.86 9.19
N GLU A 402 15.03 -35.46 8.00
CA GLU A 402 14.43 -34.82 6.83
C GLU A 402 12.95 -35.16 6.68
N TYR A 403 12.14 -34.11 6.43
CA TYR A 403 10.71 -34.22 6.18
C TYR A 403 10.38 -33.84 4.71
N GLN A 404 9.43 -34.56 4.09
CA GLN A 404 9.12 -34.40 2.66
C GLN A 404 8.36 -33.13 2.34
N SER A 405 7.65 -32.56 3.33
CA SER A 405 6.82 -31.37 3.16
C SER A 405 6.85 -30.48 4.40
N PHE A 406 6.56 -29.20 4.23
CA PHE A 406 6.37 -28.26 5.34
C PHE A 406 5.31 -28.72 6.32
N LYS A 407 4.23 -29.32 5.83
CA LYS A 407 3.16 -29.84 6.68
C LYS A 407 3.61 -30.97 7.60
N GLU A 408 4.52 -31.82 7.13
CA GLU A 408 5.12 -32.87 7.97
C GLU A 408 6.12 -32.29 8.96
N LEU A 409 6.97 -31.37 8.50
CA LEU A 409 7.96 -30.66 9.33
C LEU A 409 7.29 -29.92 10.49
N LEU A 410 6.23 -29.14 10.22
CA LEU A 410 5.49 -28.37 11.22
C LEU A 410 4.71 -29.25 12.22
N LYS A 411 4.45 -30.52 11.88
CA LYS A 411 3.81 -31.49 12.77
C LYS A 411 4.81 -32.38 13.51
N SER A 412 6.09 -32.20 13.24
CA SER A 412 7.12 -32.95 13.97
C SER A 412 7.17 -32.51 15.43
N ASP A 413 7.36 -33.47 16.34
CA ASP A 413 7.60 -33.16 17.76
C ASP A 413 9.10 -32.91 18.03
N ALA A 414 9.86 -32.44 17.04
CA ALA A 414 11.28 -32.18 17.16
C ALA A 414 11.60 -31.06 18.12
N ASP A 415 12.56 -31.23 19.00
CA ASP A 415 13.00 -30.17 19.91
C ASP A 415 13.65 -28.99 19.19
N LEU A 416 14.31 -29.24 18.07
CA LEU A 416 14.95 -28.23 17.22
C LEU A 416 14.48 -28.37 15.78
N ILE A 417 14.08 -27.24 15.20
CA ILE A 417 13.71 -27.15 13.78
C ILE A 417 14.57 -26.05 13.13
N ALA A 418 15.02 -26.32 11.93
CA ALA A 418 15.60 -25.30 11.07
C ALA A 418 14.66 -25.05 9.88
N ILE A 419 14.22 -23.82 9.75
CA ILE A 419 13.22 -23.42 8.76
C ILE A 419 13.62 -22.06 8.17
N ASP A 420 13.17 -21.76 6.96
CA ASP A 420 13.29 -20.43 6.40
C ASP A 420 12.66 -19.37 7.32
N PHE A 421 13.33 -18.22 7.47
CA PHE A 421 12.94 -17.21 8.45
C PHE A 421 11.55 -16.60 8.15
N ASN A 422 11.23 -16.35 6.89
CA ASN A 422 9.91 -15.79 6.53
C ASN A 422 8.81 -16.84 6.76
N SER A 423 9.11 -18.12 6.53
CA SER A 423 8.20 -19.23 6.86
C SER A 423 8.02 -19.34 8.38
N TYR A 424 9.10 -19.17 9.17
CA TYR A 424 8.99 -19.12 10.64
C TYR A 424 8.07 -17.99 11.10
N GLU A 425 8.25 -16.77 10.61
CA GLU A 425 7.38 -15.63 10.98
C GLU A 425 5.92 -15.86 10.61
N TYR A 426 5.68 -16.49 9.46
CA TYR A 426 4.33 -16.82 9.01
C TYR A 426 3.64 -17.82 9.94
N TYR A 427 4.31 -18.91 10.33
CA TYR A 427 3.74 -19.98 11.16
C TYR A 427 3.83 -19.73 12.67
N LEU A 428 4.51 -18.65 13.11
CA LEU A 428 4.78 -18.35 14.52
C LEU A 428 3.51 -18.24 15.38
N LYS A 429 2.42 -17.73 14.82
CA LYS A 429 1.17 -17.50 15.56
C LYS A 429 0.33 -18.76 15.75
N ASP A 430 0.48 -19.74 14.90
CA ASP A 430 -0.33 -20.96 14.84
C ASP A 430 0.50 -22.21 15.13
N GLU A 431 1.08 -22.81 14.10
CA GLU A 431 1.76 -24.12 14.19
C GLU A 431 3.04 -24.06 15.04
N LEU A 432 3.77 -22.95 14.98
CA LEU A 432 5.03 -22.76 15.69
C LEU A 432 4.92 -21.97 17.00
N LYS A 433 3.71 -21.75 17.51
CA LYS A 433 3.48 -20.98 18.76
C LYS A 433 4.16 -21.57 20.00
N SER A 434 4.45 -22.85 20.02
CA SER A 434 5.19 -23.55 21.08
C SER A 434 6.71 -23.47 20.92
N TYR A 435 7.19 -22.89 19.84
CA TYR A 435 8.62 -22.73 19.56
C TYR A 435 9.07 -21.30 19.83
N LYS A 436 10.36 -21.13 20.10
CA LYS A 436 11.04 -19.83 20.23
C LYS A 436 12.24 -19.79 19.30
N LEU A 437 12.58 -18.60 18.85
CA LEU A 437 13.74 -18.35 18.02
C LEU A 437 15.01 -18.43 18.90
N GLU A 438 15.97 -19.23 18.48
CA GLU A 438 17.28 -19.36 19.14
C GLU A 438 18.36 -18.59 18.35
N TYR A 439 18.38 -18.73 17.02
CA TYR A 439 19.42 -18.14 16.18
C TYR A 439 18.91 -17.89 14.76
N ILE A 440 19.38 -16.81 14.14
CA ILE A 440 19.18 -16.54 12.72
C ILE A 440 20.54 -16.63 12.02
N HIS A 441 20.59 -17.44 10.95
CA HIS A 441 21.72 -17.47 10.05
C HIS A 441 21.34 -16.85 8.72
N GLU A 442 22.13 -15.91 8.23
CA GLU A 442 21.96 -15.27 6.93
C GLU A 442 23.00 -15.84 5.96
N PHE A 443 22.57 -16.20 4.75
CA PHE A 443 23.46 -16.64 3.70
C PHE A 443 23.99 -15.43 2.91
N GLU A 444 25.12 -15.59 2.27
CA GLU A 444 25.70 -14.57 1.37
C GLU A 444 24.81 -14.33 0.14
N ASN A 445 24.17 -15.38 -0.38
CA ASN A 445 23.28 -15.29 -1.54
C ASN A 445 21.83 -15.46 -1.13
N GLY A 446 20.96 -14.65 -1.72
CA GLY A 446 19.52 -14.74 -1.53
C GLY A 446 18.85 -15.87 -2.31
N TYR A 447 17.54 -15.98 -2.17
CA TYR A 447 16.71 -16.91 -2.93
C TYR A 447 16.12 -16.25 -4.16
N GLY A 448 16.08 -16.98 -5.27
CA GLY A 448 15.50 -16.54 -6.53
C GLY A 448 14.67 -17.63 -7.19
N TYR A 449 14.59 -17.56 -8.49
CA TYR A 449 13.85 -18.53 -9.31
C TYR A 449 14.81 -19.33 -10.17
N THR A 450 14.52 -20.63 -10.35
CA THR A 450 15.13 -21.41 -11.41
C THR A 450 14.35 -21.22 -12.69
N MET A 451 15.00 -20.74 -13.72
CA MET A 451 14.44 -20.41 -15.03
C MET A 451 14.95 -21.36 -16.10
N LYS A 452 14.08 -21.79 -17.03
CA LYS A 452 14.44 -22.73 -18.10
C LYS A 452 15.37 -22.07 -19.12
N SER A 453 16.52 -22.72 -19.38
CA SER A 453 17.51 -22.27 -20.35
C SER A 453 17.20 -22.79 -21.76
N VAL A 454 16.23 -22.15 -22.41
CA VAL A 454 15.86 -22.43 -23.83
C VAL A 454 15.73 -21.14 -24.60
N ALA A 455 16.02 -21.17 -25.90
CA ALA A 455 16.03 -19.96 -26.73
C ALA A 455 14.73 -19.14 -26.66
N ASN A 456 13.58 -19.80 -26.58
CA ASN A 456 12.28 -19.11 -26.49
C ASN A 456 12.02 -18.47 -25.12
N ASN A 457 12.90 -18.61 -24.14
CA ASN A 457 12.79 -18.00 -22.81
C ASN A 457 13.86 -16.91 -22.57
N THR A 458 14.73 -16.65 -23.52
CA THR A 458 15.84 -15.70 -23.32
C THR A 458 15.33 -14.33 -22.88
N VAL A 459 14.41 -13.72 -23.62
CA VAL A 459 13.83 -12.41 -23.27
C VAL A 459 13.12 -12.45 -21.92
N PHE A 460 12.37 -13.51 -21.62
CA PHE A 460 11.71 -13.68 -20.32
C PHE A 460 12.72 -13.71 -19.17
N ASN A 461 13.78 -14.48 -19.33
CA ASN A 461 14.79 -14.67 -18.31
C ASN A 461 15.59 -13.38 -18.05
N GLU A 462 15.98 -12.68 -19.12
CA GLU A 462 16.71 -11.42 -19.05
C GLU A 462 15.83 -10.31 -18.44
N TYR A 463 14.58 -10.22 -18.87
CA TYR A 463 13.66 -9.20 -18.36
C TYR A 463 13.28 -9.45 -16.92
N LEU A 464 13.02 -10.70 -16.52
CA LEU A 464 12.75 -11.01 -15.11
C LEU A 464 13.95 -10.68 -14.23
N ASN A 465 15.18 -10.99 -14.66
CA ASN A 465 16.39 -10.63 -13.94
C ASN A 465 16.55 -9.12 -13.79
N PHE A 466 16.34 -8.39 -14.86
CA PHE A 466 16.35 -6.93 -14.83
C PHE A 466 15.29 -6.36 -13.87
N TYR A 467 14.06 -6.89 -13.93
CA TYR A 467 12.96 -6.48 -13.05
C TYR A 467 13.31 -6.72 -11.58
N LEU A 468 13.86 -7.88 -11.23
CA LEU A 468 14.26 -8.22 -9.86
C LEU A 468 15.41 -7.35 -9.34
N GLU A 469 16.28 -6.89 -10.23
CA GLU A 469 17.45 -6.06 -9.90
C GLU A 469 17.09 -4.57 -9.76
N THR A 470 16.10 -4.09 -10.52
CA THR A 470 15.79 -2.67 -10.60
C THR A 470 14.55 -2.24 -9.81
N ILE A 471 13.64 -3.15 -9.51
CA ILE A 471 12.42 -2.84 -8.75
C ILE A 471 12.46 -3.53 -7.40
N SER A 472 12.30 -2.75 -6.34
CA SER A 472 12.20 -3.30 -4.98
C SER A 472 10.99 -4.23 -4.85
N GLN A 473 11.22 -5.46 -4.43
CA GLN A 473 10.18 -6.45 -4.23
C GLN A 473 9.43 -6.30 -2.90
N ASN A 474 9.84 -5.39 -2.02
CA ASN A 474 9.31 -5.28 -0.66
C ASN A 474 7.81 -4.97 -0.64
N GLU A 475 7.34 -4.10 -1.54
CA GLU A 475 5.91 -3.77 -1.64
C GLU A 475 5.09 -4.98 -2.07
N GLU A 476 5.53 -5.72 -3.08
CA GLU A 476 4.83 -6.91 -3.60
C GLU A 476 4.85 -8.06 -2.58
N ILE A 477 5.96 -8.24 -1.87
CA ILE A 477 6.05 -9.17 -0.74
C ILE A 477 5.00 -8.81 0.31
N GLY A 478 4.91 -7.52 0.69
CA GLY A 478 3.90 -7.02 1.63
C GLY A 478 2.47 -7.26 1.14
N LYS A 479 2.18 -6.98 -0.13
CA LYS A 479 0.88 -7.24 -0.77
C LYS A 479 0.54 -8.73 -0.75
N GLY A 480 1.51 -9.60 -1.07
CA GLY A 480 1.35 -11.05 -1.04
C GLY A 480 0.95 -11.57 0.35
N ILE A 481 1.67 -11.17 1.39
CA ILE A 481 1.39 -11.53 2.79
C ILE A 481 0.02 -11.00 3.23
N ASN A 482 -0.29 -9.74 2.95
CA ASN A 482 -1.58 -9.13 3.29
C ASN A 482 -2.74 -9.85 2.61
N LYS A 483 -2.56 -10.28 1.36
CA LYS A 483 -3.58 -11.02 0.61
C LYS A 483 -3.84 -12.40 1.20
N ILE A 484 -2.80 -13.11 1.64
CA ILE A 484 -2.93 -14.38 2.37
C ILE A 484 -3.76 -14.15 3.64
N ASN A 485 -3.34 -13.19 4.49
CA ASN A 485 -4.00 -12.89 5.76
C ASN A 485 -5.49 -12.51 5.55
N SER A 486 -5.76 -11.68 4.56
CA SER A 486 -7.14 -11.31 4.18
C SER A 486 -7.98 -12.52 3.79
N LYS A 487 -7.42 -13.45 3.00
CA LYS A 487 -8.14 -14.65 2.56
C LYS A 487 -8.37 -15.65 3.70
N ILE A 488 -7.41 -15.80 4.60
CA ILE A 488 -7.58 -16.63 5.82
C ILE A 488 -8.69 -16.03 6.70
N ASN A 489 -8.67 -14.70 6.92
CA ASN A 489 -9.69 -14.00 7.70
C ASN A 489 -11.08 -14.15 7.06
N GLN A 490 -11.21 -13.94 5.75
CA GLN A 490 -12.47 -14.15 5.02
C GLN A 490 -12.99 -15.58 5.19
N LYS A 491 -12.13 -16.59 5.06
CA LYS A 491 -12.50 -18.00 5.25
C LYS A 491 -12.98 -18.26 6.68
N THR A 492 -12.34 -17.66 7.68
CA THR A 492 -12.73 -17.77 9.09
C THR A 492 -14.07 -17.09 9.34
N ILE A 493 -14.28 -15.89 8.81
CA ILE A 493 -15.56 -15.15 8.89
C ILE A 493 -16.69 -15.96 8.25
N ILE A 494 -16.48 -16.50 7.04
CA ILE A 494 -17.47 -17.34 6.37
C ILE A 494 -17.81 -18.58 7.20
N LYS A 495 -16.80 -19.27 7.76
CA LYS A 495 -17.05 -20.41 8.66
C LYS A 495 -17.85 -20.02 9.90
N SER A 496 -17.53 -18.86 10.49
CA SER A 496 -18.25 -18.33 11.67
C SER A 496 -19.70 -17.98 11.31
N ILE A 497 -19.94 -17.36 10.15
CA ILE A 497 -21.29 -17.07 9.65
C ILE A 497 -22.08 -18.37 9.42
N LEU A 498 -21.46 -19.38 8.79
CA LEU A 498 -22.09 -20.68 8.56
C LEU A 498 -22.39 -21.40 9.88
N PHE A 499 -21.49 -21.32 10.86
CA PHE A 499 -21.70 -21.88 12.18
C PHE A 499 -22.87 -21.20 12.92
N VAL A 500 -22.89 -19.86 12.94
CA VAL A 500 -23.97 -19.08 13.55
C VAL A 500 -25.29 -19.30 12.84
N SER A 501 -25.29 -19.36 11.50
CA SER A 501 -26.49 -19.65 10.72
C SER A 501 -27.02 -21.10 11.01
N GLY A 502 -26.10 -22.05 11.15
CA GLY A 502 -26.44 -23.41 11.59
C GLY A 502 -27.09 -23.44 12.97
N LEU A 503 -26.52 -22.69 13.94
CA LEU A 503 -27.11 -22.53 15.27
C LEU A 503 -28.50 -21.88 15.20
N ILE A 504 -28.69 -20.85 14.39
CA ILE A 504 -29.98 -20.17 14.20
C ILE A 504 -31.01 -21.15 13.61
N LEU A 505 -30.63 -22.01 12.65
CA LEU A 505 -31.49 -23.03 12.09
C LEU A 505 -31.90 -24.10 13.13
N VAL A 506 -30.95 -24.53 13.98
CA VAL A 506 -31.21 -25.48 15.06
C VAL A 506 -32.12 -24.86 16.12
N PHE A 507 -31.86 -23.63 16.57
CA PHE A 507 -32.72 -22.92 17.51
C PHE A 507 -34.08 -22.56 16.90
N GLY A 508 -34.11 -22.11 15.65
CA GLY A 508 -35.36 -21.84 14.92
C GLY A 508 -36.23 -23.08 14.75
N SER A 509 -35.65 -24.23 14.43
CA SER A 509 -36.37 -25.51 14.35
C SER A 509 -36.88 -25.98 15.73
N SER A 510 -36.08 -25.75 16.79
CA SER A 510 -36.47 -26.01 18.16
C SER A 510 -37.67 -25.16 18.63
N ILE A 511 -37.65 -23.84 18.27
CA ILE A 511 -38.79 -22.94 18.55
C ILE A 511 -40.03 -23.32 17.76
N VAL A 512 -39.90 -23.75 16.50
CA VAL A 512 -41.01 -24.21 15.69
C VAL A 512 -41.59 -25.50 16.25
N LEU A 513 -40.76 -26.43 16.69
CA LEU A 513 -41.18 -27.67 17.37
C LEU A 513 -41.89 -27.37 18.69
N THR A 514 -41.36 -26.47 19.51
CA THR A 514 -42.01 -26.05 20.78
C THR A 514 -43.30 -25.25 20.55
N SER A 515 -43.36 -24.44 19.46
CA SER A 515 -44.56 -23.70 19.11
C SER A 515 -45.68 -24.59 18.52
N GLN A 516 -45.32 -25.71 17.89
CA GLN A 516 -46.30 -26.72 17.48
C GLN A 516 -46.89 -27.50 18.69
N ILE A 517 -46.11 -27.66 19.75
CA ILE A 517 -46.57 -28.29 21.00
C ILE A 517 -47.45 -27.31 21.83
N ASN A 518 -47.23 -25.98 21.71
CA ASN A 518 -47.96 -24.94 22.46
C ASN A 518 -48.98 -24.16 21.61
N LYS A 519 -49.69 -24.81 20.64
CA LYS A 519 -50.82 -24.19 19.92
C LYS A 519 -52.07 -23.99 20.79
N SER A 520 -51.94 -23.42 21.98
CA SER A 520 -53.08 -22.83 22.70
C SER A 520 -52.61 -21.64 23.53
N LYS A 521 -52.69 -20.46 22.94
CA LYS A 521 -53.00 -19.13 23.50
C LYS A 521 -52.27 -17.99 22.77
N LYS A 522 -53.04 -17.16 22.07
CA LYS A 522 -52.69 -15.80 21.60
C LYS A 522 -52.81 -14.81 22.79
N PRO A 523 -52.35 -13.53 22.71
CA PRO A 523 -52.15 -12.61 21.56
C PRO A 523 -51.03 -11.55 21.65
N SER A 524 -50.67 -11.02 20.51
CA SER A 524 -50.46 -9.62 20.02
C SER A 524 -49.48 -8.58 20.67
N VAL A 525 -48.93 -7.72 19.73
CA VAL A 525 -48.32 -6.37 19.83
C VAL A 525 -46.79 -6.39 19.92
N SER A 526 -45.99 -5.69 19.16
CA SER A 526 -46.08 -4.47 18.35
C SER A 526 -44.80 -4.23 17.53
N PHE A 527 -44.96 -3.67 16.33
CA PHE A 527 -43.92 -3.12 15.47
C PHE A 527 -43.53 -1.72 15.95
N LYS A 528 -42.24 -1.43 16.14
CA LYS A 528 -41.57 -0.09 16.02
C LYS A 528 -40.14 -0.05 16.60
N LYS A 529 -39.31 -1.07 16.44
CA LYS A 529 -37.96 -1.05 17.03
C LYS A 529 -36.79 -0.99 16.02
N SER A 530 -37.05 -1.20 14.72
CA SER A 530 -35.96 -1.31 13.73
C SER A 530 -35.47 0.03 13.15
N GLU A 531 -36.32 1.07 13.08
CA GLU A 531 -35.89 2.39 12.56
C GLU A 531 -35.03 3.19 13.55
N LYS A 532 -35.24 3.02 14.85
CA LYS A 532 -34.43 3.71 15.86
C LYS A 532 -32.97 3.27 15.88
N ILE A 533 -32.65 2.03 15.51
CA ILE A 533 -31.28 1.46 15.59
C ILE A 533 -30.42 1.96 14.42
N LYS A 534 -30.98 2.25 13.25
CA LYS A 534 -30.22 2.69 12.05
C LYS A 534 -29.57 4.07 12.22
N TYR A 535 -30.27 4.98 12.90
CA TYR A 535 -29.90 6.41 12.94
C TYR A 535 -29.49 6.92 14.31
N MET A 536 -29.39 6.05 15.32
CA MET A 536 -28.96 6.43 16.68
C MET A 536 -27.53 5.98 16.95
N ASP A 537 -26.77 6.82 17.61
CA ASP A 537 -25.48 6.47 18.20
C ASP A 537 -25.72 5.68 19.50
N MET A 538 -25.10 4.50 19.63
CA MET A 538 -25.35 3.58 20.73
C MET A 538 -24.79 4.06 22.07
N LEU A 539 -23.76 4.93 22.05
CA LEU A 539 -23.16 5.49 23.26
C LEU A 539 -23.97 6.68 23.80
N THR A 540 -24.39 7.59 22.91
CA THR A 540 -24.94 8.89 23.28
C THR A 540 -26.44 9.00 23.09
N SER A 541 -27.07 8.09 22.35
CA SER A 541 -28.48 8.14 21.92
C SER A 541 -28.81 9.37 21.03
N LEU A 542 -27.81 10.13 20.58
CA LEU A 542 -27.95 11.14 19.56
C LEU A 542 -28.10 10.52 18.16
N LYS A 543 -28.40 11.32 17.17
CA LYS A 543 -28.32 10.87 15.77
C LYS A 543 -26.88 10.50 15.43
N ASN A 544 -26.69 9.48 14.61
CA ASN A 544 -25.37 9.01 14.21
C ASN A 544 -24.98 9.53 12.82
N ARG A 545 -23.77 9.21 12.37
CA ARG A 545 -23.24 9.59 11.05
C ARG A 545 -24.11 9.09 9.88
N ASN A 546 -24.78 7.94 10.02
CA ASN A 546 -25.71 7.47 8.98
C ASN A 546 -26.91 8.42 8.82
N TYR A 547 -27.41 9.00 9.93
CA TYR A 547 -28.44 10.03 9.85
C TYR A 547 -27.94 11.26 9.09
N LEU A 548 -26.73 11.73 9.37
CA LEU A 548 -26.13 12.86 8.67
C LEU A 548 -26.06 12.59 7.16
N ASN A 549 -25.46 11.46 6.78
CA ASN A 549 -25.29 11.10 5.37
C ASN A 549 -26.61 11.00 4.61
N ASP A 550 -27.66 10.43 5.23
CA ASP A 550 -28.97 10.23 4.59
C ASP A 550 -29.83 11.53 4.58
N ASN A 551 -29.42 12.58 5.30
CA ASN A 551 -30.20 13.85 5.39
C ASN A 551 -29.44 15.08 4.89
N ILE A 552 -28.14 15.00 4.59
CA ILE A 552 -27.36 16.14 4.10
C ILE A 552 -27.97 16.72 2.80
N ASP A 553 -28.38 15.86 1.87
CA ASP A 553 -29.03 16.28 0.62
C ASP A 553 -30.35 17.01 0.87
N LYS A 554 -31.14 16.59 1.89
CA LYS A 554 -32.37 17.26 2.28
C LYS A 554 -32.14 18.62 2.94
N TRP A 555 -31.02 18.76 3.67
CA TRP A 555 -30.60 20.02 4.23
C TRP A 555 -30.15 21.00 3.12
N GLU A 556 -29.46 20.47 2.09
CA GLU A 556 -29.05 21.18 0.90
C GLU A 556 -30.28 21.70 0.08
N GLU A 557 -31.33 20.87 -0.03
CA GLU A 557 -32.57 21.22 -0.72
C GLU A 557 -33.43 22.24 0.04
N SER A 558 -33.13 22.53 1.31
CA SER A 558 -33.91 23.47 2.14
C SER A 558 -33.69 24.89 1.69
N GLN A 559 -34.80 25.58 1.35
CA GLN A 559 -34.82 27.00 0.96
C GLN A 559 -35.11 27.94 2.14
N VAL A 560 -35.06 27.44 3.37
CA VAL A 560 -35.31 28.21 4.57
C VAL A 560 -33.99 28.75 5.12
N TYR A 561 -33.79 30.05 5.05
CA TYR A 561 -32.58 30.73 5.56
C TYR A 561 -32.92 31.67 6.72
N PRO A 562 -31.94 32.04 7.58
CA PRO A 562 -30.59 31.51 7.61
C PRO A 562 -30.51 30.09 8.15
N GLN A 563 -29.48 29.33 7.71
CA GLN A 563 -29.10 28.03 8.28
C GLN A 563 -27.72 28.17 8.92
N ALA A 564 -27.40 27.27 9.83
CA ALA A 564 -26.08 27.24 10.45
C ALA A 564 -25.60 25.80 10.68
N ILE A 565 -24.31 25.61 10.53
CA ILE A 565 -23.60 24.41 10.97
C ILE A 565 -22.71 24.78 12.17
N ILE A 566 -22.76 23.99 13.22
CA ILE A 566 -21.86 24.08 14.37
C ILE A 566 -21.11 22.76 14.48
N ILE A 567 -19.79 22.82 14.54
CA ILE A 567 -18.91 21.66 14.81
C ILE A 567 -18.35 21.79 16.24
N ILE A 568 -18.39 20.70 16.98
CA ILE A 568 -17.97 20.62 18.37
C ILE A 568 -17.03 19.45 18.52
N ASP A 569 -15.86 19.68 19.10
CA ASP A 569 -14.84 18.67 19.40
C ASP A 569 -14.49 18.75 20.90
N LEU A 570 -14.72 17.66 21.64
CA LEU A 570 -14.40 17.61 23.07
C LEU A 570 -12.88 17.59 23.27
N ASN A 571 -12.39 18.46 24.13
CA ASN A 571 -10.95 18.57 24.39
C ASN A 571 -10.45 17.40 25.26
N ASN A 572 -9.20 16.98 25.00
CA ASN A 572 -8.44 16.07 25.83
C ASN A 572 -9.08 14.69 26.12
N ILE A 573 -9.99 14.20 25.26
CA ILE A 573 -10.56 12.85 25.42
C ILE A 573 -9.49 11.75 25.37
N ALA A 574 -8.46 11.90 24.53
CA ALA A 574 -7.32 10.99 24.52
C ALA A 574 -6.59 10.98 25.88
N TYR A 575 -6.35 12.15 26.46
CA TYR A 575 -5.74 12.28 27.80
C TYR A 575 -6.62 11.62 28.88
N ILE A 576 -7.95 11.80 28.83
CA ILE A 576 -8.87 11.15 29.76
C ILE A 576 -8.77 9.62 29.60
N ASN A 577 -8.78 9.12 28.37
CA ASN A 577 -8.65 7.69 28.08
C ASN A 577 -7.34 7.10 28.61
N ASP A 578 -6.24 7.81 28.42
CA ASP A 578 -4.90 7.34 28.81
C ASP A 578 -4.70 7.35 30.32
N ASN A 579 -5.29 8.32 31.05
CA ASN A 579 -5.07 8.49 32.48
C ASN A 579 -6.18 7.86 33.34
N TYR A 580 -7.42 7.80 32.84
CA TYR A 580 -8.59 7.34 33.63
C TYR A 580 -9.32 6.16 32.96
N GLY A 581 -8.83 5.70 31.81
CA GLY A 581 -9.38 4.57 31.06
C GLY A 581 -10.52 4.94 30.11
N HIS A 582 -10.73 4.10 29.09
CA HIS A 582 -11.74 4.33 28.03
C HIS A 582 -13.18 4.53 28.57
N ASN A 583 -13.53 3.90 29.68
CA ASN A 583 -14.84 4.10 30.29
C ASN A 583 -15.04 5.55 30.75
N ALA A 584 -13.99 6.21 31.27
CA ALA A 584 -14.06 7.61 31.70
C ALA A 584 -14.26 8.55 30.49
N GLY A 585 -13.55 8.30 29.39
CA GLY A 585 -13.77 9.05 28.14
C GLY A 585 -15.17 8.82 27.54
N ASP A 586 -15.69 7.60 27.60
CA ASP A 586 -17.06 7.30 27.18
C ASP A 586 -18.11 8.02 28.05
N GLU A 587 -17.89 8.13 29.37
CA GLU A 587 -18.78 8.89 30.25
C GLU A 587 -18.71 10.40 29.95
N GLU A 588 -17.54 10.97 29.73
CA GLU A 588 -17.38 12.36 29.32
C GLU A 588 -18.13 12.66 28.01
N ILE A 589 -18.06 11.76 27.02
CA ILE A 589 -18.80 11.87 25.76
C ILE A 589 -20.33 11.79 25.99
N LYS A 590 -20.79 10.93 26.91
CA LYS A 590 -22.21 10.84 27.29
C LYS A 590 -22.69 12.11 28.01
N GLU A 591 -21.89 12.63 28.92
CA GLU A 591 -22.21 13.89 29.61
C GLU A 591 -22.32 15.04 28.61
N ALA A 592 -21.38 15.14 27.67
CA ALA A 592 -21.43 16.12 26.59
C ALA A 592 -22.69 15.98 25.72
N ALA A 593 -23.06 14.76 25.37
CA ALA A 593 -24.31 14.50 24.63
C ALA A 593 -25.55 14.94 25.45
N ASN A 594 -25.57 14.73 26.76
CA ASN A 594 -26.64 15.20 27.63
C ASN A 594 -26.71 16.74 27.68
N VAL A 595 -25.55 17.42 27.68
CA VAL A 595 -25.50 18.90 27.57
C VAL A 595 -26.16 19.34 26.26
N LEU A 596 -25.82 18.67 25.13
CA LEU A 596 -26.43 19.00 23.83
C LEU A 596 -27.93 18.76 23.79
N ILE A 597 -28.39 17.62 24.32
CA ILE A 597 -29.82 17.29 24.39
C ILE A 597 -30.57 18.33 25.26
N LYS A 598 -30.04 18.69 26.43
CA LYS A 598 -30.62 19.66 27.34
C LYS A 598 -30.76 21.07 26.72
N ASN A 599 -29.80 21.40 25.83
CA ASN A 599 -29.75 22.70 25.15
C ASN A 599 -30.32 22.66 23.73
N GLN A 600 -30.92 21.55 23.29
CA GLN A 600 -31.47 21.44 21.95
C GLN A 600 -32.54 22.49 21.71
N VAL A 601 -32.45 23.21 20.59
CA VAL A 601 -33.38 24.22 20.15
C VAL A 601 -34.29 23.69 19.06
N ILE A 602 -35.40 24.40 18.80
CA ILE A 602 -36.37 24.03 17.74
C ILE A 602 -35.67 24.10 16.38
N ASN A 603 -36.06 23.25 15.44
CA ASN A 603 -35.48 23.17 14.10
C ASN A 603 -33.94 22.91 14.12
N SER A 604 -33.48 22.07 15.04
CA SER A 604 -32.09 21.61 15.08
C SER A 604 -31.97 20.10 15.01
N ASP A 605 -30.95 19.65 14.32
CA ASP A 605 -30.49 18.27 14.31
C ASP A 605 -29.13 18.18 14.99
N ILE A 606 -29.00 17.27 15.96
CA ILE A 606 -27.76 17.02 16.68
C ILE A 606 -27.26 15.63 16.29
N VAL A 607 -26.05 15.58 15.79
CA VAL A 607 -25.42 14.34 15.25
C VAL A 607 -24.07 14.13 15.92
N ARG A 608 -23.77 12.92 16.34
CA ARG A 608 -22.40 12.51 16.66
C ARG A 608 -21.74 12.01 15.37
N THR A 609 -20.75 12.76 14.89
CA THR A 609 -20.10 12.49 13.59
C THR A 609 -18.99 11.47 13.72
N ASN A 610 -18.20 11.56 14.79
CA ASN A 610 -17.07 10.67 15.05
C ASN A 610 -16.69 10.74 16.55
N GLY A 611 -16.01 9.75 17.09
CA GLY A 611 -15.37 9.69 18.39
C GLY A 611 -15.88 10.72 19.43
N ASN A 612 -15.21 11.85 19.53
CA ASN A 612 -15.50 12.98 20.42
C ASN A 612 -16.10 14.21 19.70
N GLU A 613 -16.54 14.05 18.42
CA GLU A 613 -17.01 15.14 17.58
C GLU A 613 -18.53 15.09 17.38
N PHE A 614 -19.16 16.28 17.46
CA PHE A 614 -20.58 16.45 17.22
C PHE A 614 -20.82 17.56 16.18
N LEU A 615 -21.91 17.42 15.43
CA LEU A 615 -22.40 18.41 14.49
C LEU A 615 -23.82 18.81 14.88
N ILE A 616 -24.12 20.12 14.85
CA ILE A 616 -25.47 20.63 14.99
C ILE A 616 -25.84 21.40 13.70
N TYR A 617 -26.92 21.01 13.08
CA TYR A 617 -27.56 21.75 11.99
C TYR A 617 -28.73 22.51 12.55
N LEU A 618 -28.88 23.81 12.19
CA LEU A 618 -29.93 24.69 12.68
C LEU A 618 -30.55 25.50 11.51
N VAL A 619 -31.84 25.77 11.62
CA VAL A 619 -32.59 26.53 10.60
C VAL A 619 -33.38 27.67 11.28
N GLY A 620 -33.25 28.89 10.73
CA GLY A 620 -34.03 30.06 11.16
C GLY A 620 -33.42 30.84 12.32
N TYR A 621 -32.11 30.66 12.61
CA TYR A 621 -31.39 31.39 13.65
C TYR A 621 -30.39 32.38 13.05
N ASP A 622 -30.44 33.65 13.46
CA ASP A 622 -29.46 34.63 13.04
C ASP A 622 -28.10 34.45 13.75
N GLU A 623 -27.08 35.13 13.25
CA GLU A 623 -25.70 34.98 13.76
C GLU A 623 -25.57 35.37 15.24
N LYS A 624 -26.32 36.34 15.75
CA LYS A 624 -26.32 36.73 17.16
C LYS A 624 -26.91 35.64 18.05
N GLN A 625 -27.96 34.98 17.57
CA GLN A 625 -28.61 33.88 18.25
C GLN A 625 -27.67 32.67 18.29
N ILE A 626 -26.98 32.38 17.19
CA ILE A 626 -25.96 31.30 17.11
C ILE A 626 -24.80 31.61 18.06
N ALA A 627 -24.24 32.81 18.05
CA ALA A 627 -23.15 33.19 18.96
C ALA A 627 -23.58 33.09 20.44
N SER A 628 -24.82 33.49 20.79
CA SER A 628 -25.36 33.32 22.13
C SER A 628 -25.53 31.86 22.53
N TYR A 629 -25.98 31.04 21.60
CA TYR A 629 -26.11 29.59 21.78
C TYR A 629 -24.76 28.92 22.03
N ILE A 630 -23.76 29.25 21.21
CA ILE A 630 -22.36 28.73 21.38
C ILE A 630 -21.79 29.17 22.74
N LYS A 631 -22.01 30.43 23.15
CA LYS A 631 -21.53 30.91 24.44
C LYS A 631 -22.14 30.12 25.60
N LYS A 632 -23.42 29.74 25.48
CA LYS A 632 -24.08 28.88 26.47
C LYS A 632 -23.50 27.47 26.49
N LEU A 633 -23.32 26.84 25.32
CA LEU A 633 -22.71 25.52 25.18
C LEU A 633 -21.30 25.50 25.76
N ASN A 634 -20.47 26.50 25.43
CA ASN A 634 -19.11 26.61 25.96
C ASN A 634 -19.08 26.71 27.48
N LYS A 635 -20.06 27.35 28.09
CA LYS A 635 -20.17 27.39 29.54
C LYS A 635 -20.53 26.01 30.10
N ASP A 636 -21.56 25.36 29.54
CA ASP A 636 -22.04 24.08 30.05
C ASP A 636 -21.03 22.94 29.81
N PHE A 637 -20.21 23.01 28.75
CA PHE A 637 -19.12 22.03 28.52
C PHE A 637 -17.94 22.19 29.50
N LYS A 638 -17.71 23.38 30.03
CA LYS A 638 -16.71 23.58 31.10
C LYS A 638 -17.09 22.93 32.40
N ASP A 639 -18.39 22.68 32.61
CA ASP A 639 -18.93 22.03 33.81
C ASP A 639 -18.96 20.50 33.68
N LEU A 640 -18.39 19.88 32.60
CA LEU A 640 -18.22 18.44 32.50
C LEU A 640 -17.25 17.88 33.54
N SER A 641 -17.34 16.60 33.83
CA SER A 641 -16.65 15.94 34.95
C SER A 641 -15.14 16.18 34.96
N HIS A 642 -14.46 16.31 33.82
CA HIS A 642 -13.02 16.60 33.77
C HIS A 642 -12.70 18.07 33.48
N GLY A 643 -13.67 18.90 33.16
CA GLY A 643 -13.51 20.34 32.98
C GLY A 643 -12.71 20.83 31.79
N PHE A 644 -12.37 19.96 30.84
CA PHE A 644 -11.58 20.33 29.66
C PHE A 644 -12.39 21.10 28.60
N GLY A 645 -13.73 21.03 28.66
CA GLY A 645 -14.62 21.71 27.74
C GLY A 645 -14.55 21.16 26.31
N ALA A 646 -14.94 22.00 25.36
CA ALA A 646 -14.94 21.67 23.93
C ALA A 646 -14.46 22.86 23.11
N ALA A 647 -13.86 22.59 21.96
CA ALA A 647 -13.66 23.56 20.89
C ALA A 647 -14.92 23.59 20.01
N ILE A 648 -15.45 24.79 19.73
CA ILE A 648 -16.66 24.97 18.94
C ILE A 648 -16.37 25.95 17.82
N GLY A 649 -16.73 25.57 16.59
CA GLY A 649 -16.71 26.45 15.44
C GLY A 649 -18.07 26.43 14.74
N TYR A 650 -18.38 27.48 14.00
CA TYR A 650 -19.65 27.56 13.28
C TYR A 650 -19.50 28.24 11.94
N SER A 651 -20.50 28.03 11.09
CA SER A 651 -20.63 28.71 9.80
C SER A 651 -22.10 28.96 9.48
N MET A 652 -22.36 30.14 9.00
CA MET A 652 -23.72 30.59 8.56
C MET A 652 -23.92 30.36 7.07
N ILE A 653 -25.12 29.94 6.71
CA ILE A 653 -25.60 29.84 5.32
C ILE A 653 -26.75 30.84 5.20
N THR A 654 -26.52 31.93 4.52
CA THR A 654 -27.47 33.05 4.42
C THR A 654 -28.24 33.05 3.11
N ASP A 655 -27.81 32.31 2.12
CA ASP A 655 -28.41 32.22 0.78
C ASP A 655 -28.10 30.85 0.12
N GLU A 656 -28.59 30.65 -1.09
CA GLU A 656 -28.46 29.41 -1.86
C GLU A 656 -27.08 29.18 -2.50
N ILE A 657 -26.14 30.09 -2.35
CA ILE A 657 -24.81 30.02 -3.00
C ILE A 657 -23.89 29.13 -2.18
N LYS A 658 -23.98 29.17 -0.84
CA LYS A 658 -23.13 28.43 0.07
C LYS A 658 -23.76 27.08 0.37
N THR A 659 -23.01 26.01 0.11
CA THR A 659 -23.46 24.64 0.33
C THR A 659 -23.33 24.22 1.81
N ILE A 660 -24.05 23.16 2.19
CA ILE A 660 -23.87 22.54 3.52
C ILE A 660 -22.43 22.04 3.70
N ASP A 661 -21.82 21.47 2.68
CA ASP A 661 -20.43 21.00 2.73
C ASP A 661 -19.44 22.16 2.91
N ASP A 662 -19.64 23.30 2.25
CA ASP A 662 -18.83 24.50 2.48
C ASP A 662 -18.97 25.00 3.92
N ALA A 663 -20.18 25.01 4.47
CA ALA A 663 -20.43 25.42 5.84
C ALA A 663 -19.81 24.43 6.86
N VAL A 664 -19.83 23.14 6.59
CA VAL A 664 -19.15 22.12 7.43
C VAL A 664 -17.64 22.36 7.42
N ASN A 665 -17.05 22.62 6.25
CA ASN A 665 -15.62 22.86 6.13
C ASN A 665 -15.20 24.15 6.86
N GLU A 666 -15.95 25.24 6.70
CA GLU A 666 -15.69 26.50 7.41
C GLU A 666 -15.87 26.36 8.92
N ALA A 667 -16.96 25.73 9.38
CA ALA A 667 -17.18 25.48 10.80
C ALA A 667 -16.09 24.61 11.41
N THR A 668 -15.58 23.63 10.64
CA THR A 668 -14.46 22.78 11.07
C THR A 668 -13.17 23.57 11.19
N LEU A 669 -12.91 24.49 10.25
CA LEU A 669 -11.74 25.37 10.30
C LEU A 669 -11.83 26.32 11.50
N ASP A 670 -12.99 26.94 11.71
CA ASP A 670 -13.24 27.80 12.86
C ASP A 670 -13.06 27.06 14.20
N MET A 671 -13.59 25.86 14.29
CA MET A 671 -13.39 24.98 15.46
C MET A 671 -11.90 24.67 15.73
N ARG A 672 -11.13 24.39 14.67
CA ARG A 672 -9.67 24.12 14.81
C ARG A 672 -8.91 25.34 15.27
N ASN A 673 -9.19 26.51 14.72
CA ASN A 673 -8.58 27.79 15.17
C ASN A 673 -8.87 28.03 16.64
N ASN A 674 -10.14 27.85 17.07
CA ASN A 674 -10.53 27.98 18.47
C ASN A 674 -9.87 26.93 19.37
N LYS A 675 -9.57 25.74 18.85
CA LYS A 675 -8.84 24.70 19.58
C LYS A 675 -7.36 25.04 19.78
N GLU A 676 -6.72 25.65 18.79
CA GLU A 676 -5.33 26.10 18.88
C GLU A 676 -5.19 27.29 19.86
N GLU A 677 -6.13 28.22 19.87
CA GLU A 677 -6.17 29.33 20.84
C GLU A 677 -6.35 28.86 22.30
N LEU A 678 -7.03 27.76 22.52
CA LEU A 678 -7.22 27.15 23.85
C LEU A 678 -5.99 26.37 24.33
N ASN A 679 -5.10 25.95 23.42
CA ASN A 679 -3.89 25.19 23.73
C ASN A 679 -2.62 26.08 23.86
N ASN A 680 -2.72 27.38 23.49
CA ASN A 680 -1.69 28.42 23.68
C ASN A 680 -2.00 29.24 24.94
#